data_8d1af8e2dd0017e533971a082212d0fc
#
_entry.id   8d1af8e2dd0017e533971a082212d0fc
#
_cell.length_a   1.000
_cell.length_b   1.000
_cell.length_c   1.000
_cell.angle_alpha   90.00
_cell.angle_beta   90.00
_cell.angle_gamma   90.00
#
_symmetry.space_group_name_H-M   'P 1'
#
loop_
_entity.id
_entity.type
_entity.pdbx_description
1 polymer ?
#
loop_
_entity_poly.entity_id
_entity_poly.type
_entity_poly.pdbx_seq_one_letter_code
_entity_poly.pdbx_strand_id
1 'polypeptide(L)'
;MLCIVVFFCLLFGWAIFHGKFLIGGDAFFQAYPLRTAAWGMIRAGLLPLWTPLVFSGYPMLAMPQLGIGYPLTWTHLFLPGHYAEMIYILAPFILAPAFTYAYLRELGRTRLAALLGGLAYAYGGLTTNTYGMNAVPTNALMWLPLLVIAIERARTRSLAGSIAFAALVYAMSILTGHGQSFLFVGMLAMAYALFLALTFETARIGETRAGGAKESSLRTSWRGLLERRRWRPALACACGMLLATGVGAFQILETMRAARRSIRASLSYEFFVEASFTPLGAWRSFVAPLYHYIEVTAYVSPLAFALALCAVALALRSRLRRRSMTETNGQALPLQASLDARVYFWAAVALVSVPLMLGDATPLYRVLHHVPVFNLFRRPSRHVFEWTFALSVLAAYGWDALDALNSGGRDGRDAGGRDARDNGWRRFAAPAAAAATLLIAAALGVVWWQATSHLPYVGEAVPRAQSSYIVWKLSFTLALAAALYFSLRAGAGKFSLRAGAGKRREFLLACIVLLACFVEPHILIRRWWPGTTKTASRLTTPSQSTRHLQRLNAHENRVYVRANSAVEEYASAPRFDAHDLTALYGLHNVAGYEGLLLERYSRALGGLDYDAVNPRRGVEPTLSLFAPESHVLDLLNTTRVVTFANLATTPEPSVGELRLKLDRAALDATRWQTEAEFDGVVVLKNLRAQPRVWLVGEAEAVDGEEALRRIRGESERKFDPRRTALMEVRPDELPALSGGALGPHAEARIIEYQPARLVIETKAQTPTVLVVSEIIYPGWEATVDGTAARIDATNYLLRGVVVPAGAHRVEMCYRAPAARNGAIISLLSLLVLGGLIVSARRGGDRGA
;
A
#
# COMPACT_ATOMS: atom_id res chain seq x y z
N MET A 1 15.59 -17.37 13.34
CA MET A 1 14.13 -17.58 13.15
C MET A 1 13.38 -17.62 14.48
N LEU A 2 13.74 -18.48 15.45
CA LEU A 2 13.06 -18.57 16.74
C LEU A 2 12.88 -17.19 17.43
N CYS A 3 13.95 -16.38 17.50
CA CYS A 3 13.88 -15.03 18.09
C CYS A 3 12.85 -14.12 17.39
N ILE A 4 12.71 -14.20 16.05
CA ILE A 4 11.75 -13.42 15.30
C ILE A 4 10.32 -13.85 15.65
N VAL A 5 10.07 -15.17 15.74
CA VAL A 5 8.76 -15.71 16.11
C VAL A 5 8.39 -15.35 17.54
N VAL A 6 9.32 -15.49 18.49
CA VAL A 6 9.10 -15.10 19.89
C VAL A 6 8.79 -13.61 20.00
N PHE A 7 9.57 -12.79 19.30
CA PHE A 7 9.36 -11.33 19.24
C PHE A 7 7.97 -10.97 18.70
N PHE A 8 7.57 -11.62 17.61
CA PHE A 8 6.24 -11.48 17.03
C PHE A 8 5.13 -11.88 18.03
N CYS A 9 5.27 -13.02 18.69
CA CYS A 9 4.30 -13.47 19.70
C CYS A 9 4.19 -12.52 20.89
N LEU A 10 5.29 -11.93 21.32
CA LEU A 10 5.28 -10.92 22.40
C LEU A 10 4.53 -9.65 22.01
N LEU A 11 4.62 -9.25 20.72
CA LEU A 11 3.94 -8.05 20.22
C LEU A 11 2.45 -8.27 19.93
N PHE A 12 2.09 -9.38 19.31
CA PHE A 12 0.74 -9.63 18.80
C PHE A 12 -0.03 -10.72 19.54
N GLY A 13 0.63 -11.49 20.42
CA GLY A 13 0.01 -12.60 21.16
C GLY A 13 -1.21 -12.17 21.98
N TRP A 14 -1.21 -10.94 22.48
CA TRP A 14 -2.35 -10.38 23.20
C TRP A 14 -3.65 -10.34 22.36
N ALA A 15 -3.53 -10.17 21.05
CA ALA A 15 -4.69 -10.20 20.15
C ALA A 15 -5.00 -11.65 19.74
N ILE A 16 -3.98 -12.40 19.32
CA ILE A 16 -4.10 -13.75 18.78
C ILE A 16 -4.72 -14.70 19.81
N PHE A 17 -4.18 -14.72 21.04
CA PHE A 17 -4.63 -15.65 22.09
C PHE A 17 -5.95 -15.25 22.76
N HIS A 18 -6.43 -14.02 22.53
CA HIS A 18 -7.74 -13.57 23.03
C HIS A 18 -8.82 -13.53 21.95
N GLY A 19 -8.59 -14.17 20.79
CA GLY A 19 -9.56 -14.22 19.70
C GLY A 19 -9.89 -12.85 19.10
N LYS A 20 -8.95 -11.90 19.16
CA LYS A 20 -9.07 -10.58 18.56
C LYS A 20 -8.43 -10.57 17.18
N PHE A 21 -9.15 -10.05 16.19
CA PHE A 21 -8.67 -9.90 14.82
C PHE A 21 -8.17 -8.47 14.61
N LEU A 22 -6.95 -8.36 14.13
CA LEU A 22 -6.27 -7.08 13.86
C LEU A 22 -6.64 -6.55 12.46
N ILE A 23 -7.93 -6.48 12.18
CA ILE A 23 -8.48 -6.02 10.91
C ILE A 23 -9.10 -4.65 11.13
N GLY A 24 -8.43 -3.59 10.73
CA GLY A 24 -8.87 -2.22 10.92
C GLY A 24 -8.58 -1.32 9.73
N GLY A 25 -9.12 -0.10 9.73
CA GLY A 25 -8.94 0.85 8.63
C GLY A 25 -9.36 0.28 7.29
N ASP A 26 -8.59 0.58 6.24
CA ASP A 26 -8.86 0.12 4.87
C ASP A 26 -8.93 -1.42 4.76
N ALA A 27 -8.22 -2.16 5.62
CA ALA A 27 -8.31 -3.61 5.64
C ALA A 27 -9.71 -4.08 6.04
N PHE A 28 -10.37 -3.38 6.97
CA PHE A 28 -11.73 -3.72 7.41
C PHE A 28 -12.80 -3.31 6.40
N PHE A 29 -12.70 -2.06 5.89
CA PHE A 29 -13.75 -1.49 5.05
C PHE A 29 -13.65 -1.89 3.58
N GLN A 30 -12.47 -2.23 3.08
CA GLN A 30 -12.21 -2.52 1.66
C GLN A 30 -11.65 -3.92 1.45
N ALA A 31 -10.44 -4.19 1.95
CA ALA A 31 -9.70 -5.38 1.57
C ALA A 31 -10.39 -6.68 2.02
N TYR A 32 -10.78 -6.78 3.27
CA TYR A 32 -11.43 -7.96 3.84
C TYR A 32 -12.74 -8.32 3.13
N PRO A 33 -13.72 -7.40 2.98
CA PRO A 33 -14.98 -7.74 2.32
C PRO A 33 -14.79 -8.11 0.85
N LEU A 34 -14.04 -7.32 0.10
CA LEU A 34 -13.87 -7.55 -1.34
C LEU A 34 -13.02 -8.77 -1.65
N ARG A 35 -11.95 -9.05 -0.87
CA ARG A 35 -11.21 -10.32 -0.99
C ARG A 35 -12.08 -11.51 -0.65
N THR A 36 -12.86 -11.44 0.43
CA THR A 36 -13.79 -12.51 0.79
C THR A 36 -14.79 -12.79 -0.32
N ALA A 37 -15.34 -11.74 -0.94
CA ALA A 37 -16.24 -11.87 -2.08
C ALA A 37 -15.54 -12.46 -3.32
N ALA A 38 -14.35 -11.96 -3.68
CA ALA A 38 -13.59 -12.43 -4.84
C ALA A 38 -13.21 -13.92 -4.71
N TRP A 39 -12.71 -14.31 -3.54
CA TRP A 39 -12.36 -15.71 -3.28
C TRP A 39 -13.60 -16.59 -3.12
N GLY A 40 -14.73 -16.03 -2.69
CA GLY A 40 -16.04 -16.70 -2.73
C GLY A 40 -16.46 -17.06 -4.16
N MET A 41 -16.30 -16.11 -5.10
CA MET A 41 -16.53 -16.38 -6.52
C MET A 41 -15.62 -17.50 -7.06
N ILE A 42 -14.32 -17.43 -6.75
CA ILE A 42 -13.35 -18.45 -7.20
C ILE A 42 -13.71 -19.83 -6.64
N ARG A 43 -14.11 -19.93 -5.37
CA ARG A 43 -14.58 -21.19 -4.78
C ARG A 43 -15.85 -21.73 -5.47
N ALA A 44 -16.69 -20.84 -5.98
CA ALA A 44 -17.87 -21.20 -6.77
C ALA A 44 -17.56 -21.51 -8.25
N GLY A 45 -16.27 -21.54 -8.66
CA GLY A 45 -15.84 -21.79 -10.03
C GLY A 45 -15.98 -20.58 -10.97
N LEU A 46 -16.23 -19.37 -10.43
CA LEU A 46 -16.38 -18.15 -11.21
C LEU A 46 -15.11 -17.31 -11.16
N LEU A 47 -14.73 -16.74 -12.30
CA LEU A 47 -13.65 -15.75 -12.32
C LEU A 47 -14.15 -14.41 -11.79
N PRO A 48 -13.41 -13.73 -10.90
CA PRO A 48 -13.82 -12.45 -10.31
C PRO A 48 -13.54 -11.30 -11.29
N LEU A 49 -14.16 -11.32 -12.46
CA LEU A 49 -13.97 -10.32 -13.50
C LEU A 49 -14.78 -9.05 -13.22
N TRP A 50 -16.01 -9.22 -12.77
CA TRP A 50 -16.96 -8.14 -12.49
C TRP A 50 -17.65 -8.36 -11.15
N THR A 51 -17.96 -7.30 -10.41
CA THR A 51 -18.75 -7.37 -9.18
C THR A 51 -19.91 -6.38 -9.22
N PRO A 52 -21.12 -6.81 -8.91
CA PRO A 52 -22.28 -5.92 -8.71
C PRO A 52 -22.35 -5.36 -7.27
N LEU A 53 -21.47 -5.81 -6.37
CA LEU A 53 -21.57 -5.57 -4.94
C LEU A 53 -21.22 -4.14 -4.53
N VAL A 54 -20.51 -3.39 -5.38
CA VAL A 54 -20.08 -2.01 -5.12
C VAL A 54 -20.22 -1.16 -6.37
N PHE A 55 -20.43 0.15 -6.20
CA PHE A 55 -20.49 1.17 -7.25
C PHE A 55 -21.50 0.84 -8.38
N SER A 56 -22.60 0.16 -8.07
CA SER A 56 -23.59 -0.29 -9.06
C SER A 56 -22.99 -1.16 -10.17
N GLY A 57 -21.88 -1.81 -9.89
CA GLY A 57 -21.10 -2.65 -10.78
C GLY A 57 -19.69 -2.10 -11.01
N TYR A 58 -18.67 -2.98 -10.89
CA TYR A 58 -17.28 -2.59 -11.03
C TYR A 58 -16.43 -3.73 -11.57
N PRO A 59 -15.40 -3.45 -12.45
CA PRO A 59 -14.47 -4.48 -12.92
C PRO A 59 -13.59 -4.97 -11.75
N MET A 60 -13.95 -6.10 -11.15
CA MET A 60 -13.36 -6.57 -9.90
C MET A 60 -11.86 -6.88 -10.04
N LEU A 61 -11.45 -7.47 -11.15
CA LEU A 61 -10.04 -7.74 -11.43
C LEU A 61 -9.22 -6.45 -11.61
N ALA A 62 -9.86 -5.30 -11.92
CA ALA A 62 -9.16 -4.01 -11.97
C ALA A 62 -8.78 -3.46 -10.60
N MET A 63 -9.36 -3.99 -9.50
CA MET A 63 -9.00 -3.64 -8.12
C MET A 63 -7.69 -4.35 -7.75
N PRO A 64 -6.51 -3.67 -7.84
CA PRO A 64 -5.25 -4.39 -7.71
C PRO A 64 -5.01 -4.88 -6.30
N GLN A 65 -5.53 -4.20 -5.29
CA GLN A 65 -5.33 -4.51 -3.87
C GLN A 65 -6.02 -5.80 -3.41
N LEU A 66 -6.85 -6.41 -4.24
CA LEU A 66 -7.37 -7.76 -3.98
C LEU A 66 -6.26 -8.81 -3.94
N GLY A 67 -5.19 -8.59 -4.70
CA GLY A 67 -4.03 -9.45 -4.71
C GLY A 67 -4.33 -10.90 -5.12
N ILE A 68 -5.24 -11.12 -6.08
CA ILE A 68 -5.71 -12.46 -6.46
C ILE A 68 -4.56 -13.37 -6.89
N GLY A 69 -3.54 -12.81 -7.56
CA GLY A 69 -2.33 -13.55 -7.93
C GLY A 69 -1.31 -13.72 -6.80
N TYR A 70 -1.53 -13.12 -5.64
CA TYR A 70 -0.56 -13.11 -4.54
C TYR A 70 -0.75 -14.31 -3.60
N PRO A 71 0.28 -15.16 -3.38
CA PRO A 71 0.09 -16.44 -2.68
C PRO A 71 -0.48 -16.33 -1.26
N LEU A 72 -0.20 -15.25 -0.52
CA LEU A 72 -0.75 -15.09 0.83
C LEU A 72 -2.26 -14.88 0.83
N THR A 73 -2.85 -14.35 -0.24
CA THR A 73 -4.31 -14.25 -0.34
C THR A 73 -4.98 -15.59 -0.67
N TRP A 74 -4.22 -16.58 -1.17
CA TRP A 74 -4.75 -17.92 -1.46
C TRP A 74 -5.21 -18.66 -0.20
N THR A 75 -4.79 -18.20 0.98
CA THR A 75 -5.32 -18.69 2.25
C THR A 75 -6.84 -18.56 2.35
N HIS A 76 -7.46 -17.63 1.63
CA HIS A 76 -8.92 -17.49 1.51
C HIS A 76 -9.60 -18.68 0.82
N LEU A 77 -8.85 -19.52 0.09
CA LEU A 77 -9.41 -20.77 -0.46
C LEU A 77 -9.76 -21.79 0.63
N PHE A 78 -8.99 -21.80 1.72
CA PHE A 78 -9.00 -22.85 2.74
C PHE A 78 -9.50 -22.36 4.10
N LEU A 79 -9.44 -21.06 4.35
CA LEU A 79 -9.77 -20.47 5.65
C LEU A 79 -10.94 -19.48 5.52
N PRO A 80 -11.73 -19.30 6.60
CA PRO A 80 -12.66 -18.19 6.68
C PRO A 80 -11.96 -16.85 6.46
N GLY A 81 -12.61 -15.92 5.76
CA GLY A 81 -12.01 -14.68 5.29
C GLY A 81 -11.27 -13.86 6.38
N HIS A 82 -11.82 -13.79 7.59
CA HIS A 82 -11.20 -13.06 8.71
C HIS A 82 -9.88 -13.70 9.21
N TYR A 83 -9.74 -15.03 9.18
CA TYR A 83 -8.46 -15.69 9.48
C TYR A 83 -7.45 -15.47 8.36
N ALA A 84 -7.88 -15.61 7.10
CA ALA A 84 -7.03 -15.40 5.94
C ALA A 84 -6.52 -13.95 5.89
N GLU A 85 -7.38 -12.96 6.16
CA GLU A 85 -6.99 -11.56 6.21
C GLU A 85 -6.02 -11.27 7.36
N MET A 86 -6.24 -11.88 8.54
CA MET A 86 -5.32 -11.74 9.66
C MET A 86 -3.92 -12.29 9.34
N ILE A 87 -3.84 -13.45 8.66
CA ILE A 87 -2.56 -13.99 8.18
C ILE A 87 -1.89 -13.02 7.22
N TYR A 88 -2.66 -12.46 6.27
CA TYR A 88 -2.16 -11.48 5.31
C TYR A 88 -1.60 -10.22 5.99
N ILE A 89 -2.29 -9.69 7.01
CA ILE A 89 -1.85 -8.52 7.79
C ILE A 89 -0.59 -8.81 8.59
N LEU A 90 -0.49 -9.98 9.19
CA LEU A 90 0.59 -10.30 10.13
C LEU A 90 1.84 -10.90 9.47
N ALA A 91 1.72 -11.44 8.25
CA ALA A 91 2.84 -12.07 7.55
C ALA A 91 4.07 -11.17 7.39
N PRO A 92 3.96 -9.86 7.06
CA PRO A 92 5.11 -8.98 6.94
C PRO A 92 5.94 -8.86 8.24
N PHE A 93 5.32 -8.98 9.41
CA PHE A 93 6.02 -8.87 10.70
C PHE A 93 6.91 -10.08 11.02
N ILE A 94 6.73 -11.18 10.31
CA ILE A 94 7.59 -12.37 10.38
C ILE A 94 8.54 -12.42 9.17
N LEU A 95 8.02 -12.18 7.98
CA LEU A 95 8.76 -12.37 6.73
C LEU A 95 9.75 -11.23 6.48
N ALA A 96 9.39 -9.96 6.72
CA ALA A 96 10.29 -8.84 6.50
C ALA A 96 11.57 -8.92 7.35
N PRO A 97 11.52 -9.20 8.67
CA PRO A 97 12.73 -9.35 9.47
C PRO A 97 13.53 -10.59 9.06
N ALA A 98 12.86 -11.69 8.65
CA ALA A 98 13.53 -12.89 8.17
C ALA A 98 14.28 -12.65 6.85
N PHE A 99 13.67 -11.96 5.91
CA PHE A 99 14.28 -11.63 4.62
C PHE A 99 15.43 -10.63 4.78
N THR A 100 15.26 -9.62 5.64
CA THR A 100 16.32 -8.65 5.96
C THR A 100 17.48 -9.32 6.68
N TYR A 101 17.20 -10.21 7.63
CA TYR A 101 18.22 -11.04 8.26
C TYR A 101 19.00 -11.85 7.22
N ALA A 102 18.31 -12.51 6.28
CA ALA A 102 18.95 -13.28 5.23
C ALA A 102 19.85 -12.39 4.34
N TYR A 103 19.39 -11.20 3.96
CA TYR A 103 20.18 -10.24 3.20
C TYR A 103 21.46 -9.81 3.94
N LEU A 104 21.34 -9.42 5.19
CA LEU A 104 22.49 -9.00 5.99
C LEU A 104 23.46 -10.16 6.22
N ARG A 105 22.99 -11.40 6.36
CA ARG A 105 23.83 -12.59 6.41
C ARG A 105 24.52 -12.88 5.07
N GLU A 106 23.89 -12.65 3.94
CA GLU A 106 24.51 -12.75 2.60
C GLU A 106 25.65 -11.72 2.47
N LEU A 107 25.52 -10.54 3.10
CA LEU A 107 26.57 -9.52 3.18
C LEU A 107 27.66 -9.84 4.23
N GLY A 108 27.61 -10.99 4.88
CA GLY A 108 28.59 -11.41 5.88
C GLY A 108 28.47 -10.73 7.24
N ARG A 109 27.35 -10.06 7.53
CA ARG A 109 27.11 -9.43 8.84
C ARG A 109 26.94 -10.49 9.94
N THR A 110 27.32 -10.18 11.17
CA THR A 110 27.16 -11.08 12.30
C THR A 110 25.68 -11.40 12.56
N ARG A 111 25.39 -12.47 13.30
CA ARG A 111 24.01 -12.89 13.58
C ARG A 111 23.20 -11.83 14.34
N LEU A 112 23.84 -11.17 15.31
CA LEU A 112 23.19 -10.10 16.09
C LEU A 112 22.98 -8.84 15.27
N ALA A 113 23.95 -8.43 14.46
CA ALA A 113 23.84 -7.32 13.54
C ALA A 113 22.69 -7.54 12.54
N ALA A 114 22.62 -8.76 11.99
CA ALA A 114 21.56 -9.12 11.05
C ALA A 114 20.18 -9.17 11.72
N LEU A 115 20.08 -9.65 12.96
CA LEU A 115 18.84 -9.65 13.73
C LEU A 115 18.38 -8.22 14.04
N LEU A 116 19.30 -7.36 14.51
CA LEU A 116 19.02 -5.96 14.77
C LEU A 116 18.48 -5.25 13.53
N GLY A 117 19.18 -5.36 12.39
CA GLY A 117 18.74 -4.75 11.14
C GLY A 117 17.39 -5.28 10.67
N GLY A 118 17.15 -6.59 10.80
CA GLY A 118 15.86 -7.20 10.48
C GLY A 118 14.70 -6.67 11.32
N LEU A 119 14.89 -6.60 12.64
CA LEU A 119 13.87 -6.08 13.56
C LEU A 119 13.67 -4.57 13.38
N ALA A 120 14.74 -3.79 13.21
CA ALA A 120 14.64 -2.35 12.98
C ALA A 120 13.86 -2.00 11.71
N TYR A 121 14.03 -2.77 10.64
CA TYR A 121 13.24 -2.61 9.41
C TYR A 121 11.77 -2.98 9.60
N ALA A 122 11.52 -4.17 10.12
CA ALA A 122 10.17 -4.72 10.19
C ALA A 122 9.28 -4.06 11.25
N TYR A 123 9.88 -3.46 12.27
CA TYR A 123 9.16 -2.85 13.38
C TYR A 123 9.46 -1.34 13.51
N GLY A 124 9.88 -0.71 12.43
CA GLY A 124 10.00 0.73 12.31
C GLY A 124 8.64 1.43 12.18
N GLY A 125 8.66 2.75 12.10
CA GLY A 125 7.44 3.57 12.07
C GLY A 125 6.56 3.38 10.84
N LEU A 126 7.12 2.82 9.78
CA LEU A 126 6.35 2.46 8.58
C LEU A 126 5.31 1.37 8.87
N THR A 127 5.66 0.36 9.66
CA THR A 127 4.85 -0.84 9.86
C THR A 127 4.08 -0.84 11.18
N THR A 128 4.56 -0.13 12.19
CA THR A 128 3.95 -0.11 13.53
C THR A 128 2.84 0.92 13.69
N ASN A 129 2.71 1.85 12.74
CA ASN A 129 1.66 2.85 12.69
C ASN A 129 0.44 2.36 11.88
N THR A 130 -0.51 3.23 11.59
CA THR A 130 -1.75 2.96 10.85
C THR A 130 -1.50 2.37 9.46
N TYR A 131 -0.37 2.72 8.82
CA TYR A 131 0.03 2.16 7.53
C TYR A 131 0.30 0.64 7.58
N GLY A 132 0.81 0.14 8.72
CA GLY A 132 1.00 -1.30 8.93
C GLY A 132 -0.31 -2.08 8.99
N MET A 133 -1.40 -1.43 9.42
CA MET A 133 -2.74 -2.03 9.44
C MET A 133 -3.34 -2.15 8.04
N ASN A 134 -2.94 -1.29 7.10
CA ASN A 134 -3.20 -1.48 5.66
C ASN A 134 -2.09 -2.37 5.09
N ALA A 135 -2.25 -3.68 5.23
CA ALA A 135 -1.23 -4.66 4.97
C ALA A 135 -0.76 -4.76 3.51
N VAL A 136 -1.46 -4.15 2.56
CA VAL A 136 -1.12 -4.23 1.13
C VAL A 136 0.25 -3.62 0.83
N PRO A 137 0.56 -2.38 1.31
CA PRO A 137 1.88 -1.80 1.12
C PRO A 137 2.99 -2.59 1.79
N THR A 138 2.78 -3.02 3.05
CA THR A 138 3.81 -3.74 3.81
C THR A 138 4.13 -5.10 3.21
N ASN A 139 3.12 -5.80 2.65
CA ASN A 139 3.31 -7.02 1.88
C ASN A 139 4.14 -6.79 0.60
N ALA A 140 4.01 -5.63 -0.06
CA ALA A 140 4.83 -5.31 -1.23
C ALA A 140 6.28 -5.00 -0.85
N LEU A 141 6.48 -4.22 0.23
CA LEU A 141 7.78 -3.73 0.67
C LEU A 141 8.67 -4.80 1.29
N MET A 142 8.09 -5.84 1.90
CA MET A 142 8.86 -6.90 2.56
C MET A 142 9.73 -7.72 1.59
N TRP A 143 9.47 -7.66 0.28
CA TRP A 143 10.21 -8.41 -0.73
C TRP A 143 11.53 -7.75 -1.15
N LEU A 144 11.76 -6.47 -0.83
CA LEU A 144 12.99 -5.74 -1.17
C LEU A 144 14.27 -6.49 -0.74
N PRO A 145 14.40 -6.99 0.51
CA PRO A 145 15.64 -7.64 0.93
C PRO A 145 15.99 -8.86 0.08
N LEU A 146 15.00 -9.65 -0.34
CA LEU A 146 15.25 -10.80 -1.24
C LEU A 146 15.62 -10.36 -2.66
N LEU A 147 15.04 -9.26 -3.15
CA LEU A 147 15.39 -8.72 -4.46
C LEU A 147 16.86 -8.24 -4.47
N VAL A 148 17.30 -7.59 -3.40
CA VAL A 148 18.69 -7.16 -3.25
C VAL A 148 19.63 -8.36 -3.15
N ILE A 149 19.24 -9.47 -2.51
CA ILE A 149 20.00 -10.73 -2.54
C ILE A 149 20.16 -11.26 -3.97
N ALA A 150 19.10 -11.23 -4.77
CA ALA A 150 19.19 -11.67 -6.18
C ALA A 150 20.21 -10.85 -6.97
N ILE A 151 20.26 -9.54 -6.74
CA ILE A 151 21.17 -8.58 -7.35
C ILE A 151 22.62 -8.85 -6.90
N GLU A 152 22.87 -9.08 -5.60
CA GLU A 152 24.20 -9.43 -5.09
C GLU A 152 24.70 -10.74 -5.69
N ARG A 153 23.85 -11.75 -5.74
CA ARG A 153 24.19 -13.06 -6.30
C ARG A 153 24.50 -13.03 -7.80
N ALA A 154 23.98 -12.06 -8.53
CA ALA A 154 24.31 -11.88 -9.94
C ALA A 154 25.78 -11.58 -10.20
N ARG A 155 26.52 -11.11 -9.19
CA ARG A 155 27.99 -10.84 -9.29
C ARG A 155 28.80 -12.13 -9.39
N THR A 156 28.39 -13.18 -8.67
CA THR A 156 29.20 -14.39 -8.44
C THR A 156 28.52 -15.66 -8.94
N ARG A 157 27.19 -15.69 -8.99
CA ARG A 157 26.42 -16.88 -9.38
C ARG A 157 25.89 -16.81 -10.83
N SER A 158 25.11 -17.79 -11.25
CA SER A 158 24.46 -17.84 -12.56
C SER A 158 23.60 -16.60 -12.80
N LEU A 159 23.79 -15.94 -13.93
CA LEU A 159 22.99 -14.77 -14.32
C LEU A 159 21.53 -15.19 -14.54
N ALA A 160 21.27 -16.31 -15.21
CA ALA A 160 19.93 -16.83 -15.43
C ALA A 160 19.20 -17.12 -14.11
N GLY A 161 19.90 -17.74 -13.15
CA GLY A 161 19.35 -17.97 -11.81
C GLY A 161 19.07 -16.68 -11.03
N SER A 162 19.92 -15.67 -11.19
CA SER A 162 19.71 -14.37 -10.56
C SER A 162 18.56 -13.59 -11.18
N ILE A 163 18.40 -13.63 -12.51
CA ILE A 163 17.24 -13.07 -13.22
C ILE A 163 15.97 -13.76 -12.76
N ALA A 164 15.96 -15.10 -12.72
CA ALA A 164 14.79 -15.87 -12.30
C ALA A 164 14.39 -15.55 -10.85
N PHE A 165 15.37 -15.47 -9.95
CA PHE A 165 15.10 -15.14 -8.54
C PHE A 165 14.61 -13.69 -8.39
N ALA A 166 15.22 -12.73 -9.08
CA ALA A 166 14.76 -11.35 -9.09
C ALA A 166 13.34 -11.23 -9.66
N ALA A 167 13.04 -11.96 -10.75
CA ALA A 167 11.71 -11.98 -11.35
C ALA A 167 10.65 -12.55 -10.40
N LEU A 168 10.94 -13.68 -9.75
CA LEU A 168 10.02 -14.29 -8.79
C LEU A 168 9.74 -13.34 -7.61
N VAL A 169 10.77 -12.78 -7.03
CA VAL A 169 10.66 -11.90 -5.85
C VAL A 169 9.94 -10.60 -6.20
N TYR A 170 10.28 -9.98 -7.33
CA TYR A 170 9.63 -8.73 -7.71
C TYR A 170 8.18 -8.96 -8.18
N ALA A 171 7.88 -10.10 -8.79
CA ALA A 171 6.51 -10.49 -9.10
C ALA A 171 5.66 -10.60 -7.82
N MET A 172 6.21 -11.14 -6.73
CA MET A 172 5.49 -11.15 -5.44
C MET A 172 5.14 -9.73 -4.96
N SER A 173 6.05 -8.77 -5.10
CA SER A 173 5.78 -7.37 -4.77
C SER A 173 4.67 -6.77 -5.65
N ILE A 174 4.71 -7.00 -6.97
CA ILE A 174 3.70 -6.53 -7.94
C ILE A 174 2.32 -7.12 -7.62
N LEU A 175 2.25 -8.42 -7.39
CA LEU A 175 1.00 -9.18 -7.21
C LEU A 175 0.24 -8.81 -5.93
N THR A 176 0.86 -8.10 -4.98
CA THR A 176 0.13 -7.49 -3.85
C THR A 176 -0.85 -6.41 -4.29
N GLY A 177 -0.58 -5.78 -5.44
CA GLY A 177 -1.41 -4.76 -6.06
C GLY A 177 -1.21 -3.33 -5.56
N HIS A 178 -0.21 -3.04 -4.72
CA HIS A 178 0.08 -1.67 -4.29
C HIS A 178 1.12 -0.99 -5.20
N GLY A 179 0.64 -0.27 -6.23
CA GLY A 179 1.45 0.34 -7.28
C GLY A 179 2.65 1.14 -6.80
N GLN A 180 2.44 2.05 -5.86
CA GLN A 180 3.50 2.89 -5.30
C GLN A 180 4.59 2.07 -4.59
N SER A 181 4.20 1.06 -3.81
CA SER A 181 5.18 0.26 -3.05
C SER A 181 6.07 -0.58 -3.96
N PHE A 182 5.52 -1.28 -4.94
CA PHE A 182 6.39 -2.03 -5.84
C PHE A 182 7.25 -1.13 -6.72
N LEU A 183 6.77 0.08 -7.08
CA LEU A 183 7.59 1.06 -7.77
C LEU A 183 8.80 1.47 -6.91
N PHE A 184 8.59 1.79 -5.64
CA PHE A 184 9.67 2.15 -4.71
C PHE A 184 10.67 1.00 -4.52
N VAL A 185 10.18 -0.24 -4.38
CA VAL A 185 11.03 -1.44 -4.33
C VAL A 185 11.87 -1.56 -5.60
N GLY A 186 11.27 -1.39 -6.78
CA GLY A 186 11.96 -1.47 -8.05
C GLY A 186 13.00 -0.37 -8.24
N MET A 187 12.66 0.88 -7.92
CA MET A 187 13.56 2.03 -8.03
C MET A 187 14.79 1.86 -7.13
N LEU A 188 14.56 1.51 -5.85
CA LEU A 188 15.65 1.31 -4.90
C LEU A 188 16.53 0.12 -5.29
N ALA A 189 15.93 -0.98 -5.73
CA ALA A 189 16.67 -2.16 -6.21
C ALA A 189 17.51 -1.83 -7.46
N MET A 190 16.96 -1.06 -8.41
CA MET A 190 17.70 -0.63 -9.61
C MET A 190 18.84 0.32 -9.25
N ALA A 191 18.60 1.29 -8.36
CA ALA A 191 19.65 2.19 -7.86
C ALA A 191 20.79 1.40 -7.21
N TYR A 192 20.47 0.38 -6.42
CA TYR A 192 21.45 -0.50 -5.81
C TYR A 192 22.20 -1.35 -6.86
N ALA A 193 21.52 -1.90 -7.84
CA ALA A 193 22.12 -2.67 -8.91
C ALA A 193 23.09 -1.83 -9.77
N LEU A 194 22.73 -0.59 -10.06
CA LEU A 194 23.60 0.37 -10.75
C LEU A 194 24.81 0.75 -9.89
N PHE A 195 24.58 1.00 -8.59
CA PHE A 195 25.67 1.25 -7.66
C PHE A 195 26.69 0.09 -7.67
N LEU A 196 26.23 -1.16 -7.61
CA LEU A 196 27.12 -2.32 -7.68
C LEU A 196 27.84 -2.42 -9.01
N ALA A 197 27.16 -2.12 -10.11
CA ALA A 197 27.79 -2.09 -11.43
C ALA A 197 28.86 -1.01 -11.51
N LEU A 198 28.66 0.16 -10.93
CA LEU A 198 29.60 1.28 -10.96
C LEU A 198 30.80 1.08 -10.01
N THR A 199 30.65 0.34 -8.91
CA THR A 199 31.69 0.12 -7.91
C THR A 199 32.51 -1.17 -8.08
N PHE A 200 32.22 -1.96 -9.13
CA PHE A 200 32.82 -3.29 -9.35
C PHE A 200 34.35 -3.30 -9.44
N GLU A 201 34.97 -2.25 -9.98
CA GLU A 201 36.39 -2.16 -10.30
C GLU A 201 37.29 -1.97 -9.05
N THR A 202 36.75 -1.37 -8.00
CA THR A 202 37.55 -1.05 -6.80
C THR A 202 37.95 -2.27 -5.97
N ALA A 203 37.21 -3.38 -6.08
CA ALA A 203 37.50 -4.59 -5.31
C ALA A 203 38.58 -5.48 -5.92
N ARG A 204 38.72 -5.54 -7.26
CA ARG A 204 39.70 -6.39 -7.95
C ARG A 204 41.13 -5.81 -7.99
N ILE A 205 41.24 -4.48 -7.98
CA ILE A 205 42.53 -3.80 -7.99
C ILE A 205 43.31 -4.03 -6.68
N GLY A 206 42.62 -4.31 -5.58
CA GLY A 206 43.22 -4.63 -4.28
C GLY A 206 43.82 -6.03 -4.20
N GLU A 207 43.31 -7.01 -4.98
CA GLU A 207 43.75 -8.41 -4.89
C GLU A 207 44.90 -8.75 -5.88
N THR A 208 45.09 -7.99 -6.97
CA THR A 208 46.10 -8.29 -8.01
C THR A 208 47.40 -7.46 -7.91
N ARG A 209 47.52 -6.57 -6.93
CA ARG A 209 48.71 -5.69 -6.80
C ARG A 209 49.56 -5.94 -5.53
N ALA A 210 49.79 -7.20 -5.19
CA ALA A 210 50.92 -7.57 -4.38
C ALA A 210 52.27 -7.55 -5.16
N GLY A 211 52.27 -7.16 -6.45
CA GLY A 211 53.43 -6.96 -7.30
C GLY A 211 53.44 -5.54 -7.85
N GLY A 212 54.41 -4.75 -7.41
CA GLY A 212 54.60 -3.33 -7.66
C GLY A 212 54.28 -2.82 -9.05
N ALA A 213 53.38 -1.88 -9.11
CA ALA A 213 53.17 -0.94 -10.21
C ALA A 213 52.44 0.31 -9.73
N LYS A 214 52.90 1.45 -10.18
CA LYS A 214 52.58 2.83 -9.84
C LYS A 214 51.11 3.16 -9.89
N GLU A 215 50.69 4.09 -9.04
CA GLU A 215 49.43 4.79 -9.00
C GLU A 215 48.86 5.10 -10.39
N SER A 216 47.69 4.65 -10.66
CA SER A 216 46.80 5.28 -11.65
C SER A 216 45.58 5.82 -10.93
N SER A 217 45.43 7.14 -11.05
CA SER A 217 44.35 7.97 -10.60
C SER A 217 43.00 7.31 -10.74
N LEU A 218 42.04 7.77 -9.95
CA LEU A 218 40.56 7.57 -10.01
C LEU A 218 39.92 7.92 -11.37
N ARG A 219 40.64 7.70 -12.48
CA ARG A 219 40.04 7.72 -13.82
C ARG A 219 39.43 6.35 -14.06
N THR A 220 38.11 6.29 -13.91
CA THR A 220 37.29 5.23 -14.47
C THR A 220 37.69 5.10 -15.94
N SER A 221 38.54 4.13 -16.27
CA SER A 221 38.88 3.87 -17.66
C SER A 221 37.57 3.52 -18.39
N TRP A 222 37.21 4.26 -19.42
CA TRP A 222 36.05 3.99 -20.29
C TRP A 222 36.03 2.52 -20.76
N ARG A 223 37.19 1.87 -20.88
CA ARG A 223 37.31 0.43 -21.19
C ARG A 223 36.80 -0.47 -20.07
N GLY A 224 36.92 -0.07 -18.78
CA GLY A 224 36.31 -0.80 -17.64
C GLY A 224 34.77 -0.73 -17.63
N LEU A 225 34.17 0.34 -18.20
CA LEU A 225 32.71 0.43 -18.34
C LEU A 225 32.13 -0.54 -19.38
N LEU A 226 32.98 -1.01 -20.33
CA LEU A 226 32.59 -1.96 -21.36
C LEU A 226 32.69 -3.42 -20.91
N GLU A 227 33.18 -3.70 -19.70
CA GLU A 227 33.26 -5.07 -19.17
C GLU A 227 31.86 -5.64 -18.89
N ARG A 228 31.41 -6.62 -19.68
CA ARG A 228 30.06 -7.23 -19.57
C ARG A 228 29.74 -7.79 -18.18
N ARG A 229 30.74 -8.33 -17.48
CA ARG A 229 30.54 -8.90 -16.14
C ARG A 229 30.10 -7.86 -15.09
N ARG A 230 30.54 -6.64 -15.23
CA ARG A 230 30.21 -5.50 -14.38
C ARG A 230 28.70 -5.23 -14.31
N TRP A 231 28.03 -5.32 -15.47
CA TRP A 231 26.61 -5.00 -15.61
C TRP A 231 25.66 -6.14 -15.23
N ARG A 232 26.18 -7.31 -14.82
CA ARG A 232 25.33 -8.46 -14.42
C ARG A 232 24.32 -8.12 -13.33
N PRO A 233 24.62 -7.34 -12.24
CA PRO A 233 23.62 -6.91 -11.26
C PRO A 233 22.51 -6.09 -11.88
N ALA A 234 22.85 -5.10 -12.72
CA ALA A 234 21.88 -4.25 -13.41
C ALA A 234 21.03 -5.05 -14.40
N LEU A 235 21.63 -5.97 -15.17
CA LEU A 235 20.92 -6.86 -16.07
C LEU A 235 19.98 -7.81 -15.30
N ALA A 236 20.45 -8.38 -14.19
CA ALA A 236 19.61 -9.26 -13.37
C ALA A 236 18.41 -8.52 -12.80
N CYS A 237 18.60 -7.29 -12.34
CA CYS A 237 17.54 -6.43 -11.86
C CYS A 237 16.56 -6.06 -12.99
N ALA A 238 17.06 -5.49 -14.09
CA ALA A 238 16.23 -5.00 -15.20
C ALA A 238 15.43 -6.13 -15.87
N CYS A 239 16.11 -7.22 -16.25
CA CYS A 239 15.45 -8.38 -16.87
C CYS A 239 14.50 -9.08 -15.89
N GLY A 240 14.89 -9.18 -14.61
CA GLY A 240 14.04 -9.72 -13.56
C GLY A 240 12.77 -8.89 -13.36
N MET A 241 12.89 -7.57 -13.29
CA MET A 241 11.75 -6.65 -13.17
C MET A 241 10.84 -6.70 -14.39
N LEU A 242 11.40 -6.71 -15.61
CA LEU A 242 10.63 -6.84 -16.84
C LEU A 242 9.83 -8.14 -16.87
N LEU A 243 10.47 -9.25 -16.56
CA LEU A 243 9.82 -10.57 -16.50
C LEU A 243 8.76 -10.62 -15.40
N ALA A 244 9.02 -10.05 -14.23
CA ALA A 244 8.05 -9.93 -13.15
C ALA A 244 6.81 -9.11 -13.55
N THR A 245 7.03 -8.00 -14.28
CA THR A 245 5.94 -7.18 -14.85
C THR A 245 5.10 -8.01 -15.82
N GLY A 246 5.76 -8.84 -16.64
CA GLY A 246 5.08 -9.81 -17.49
C GLY A 246 4.25 -10.83 -16.69
N VAL A 247 4.79 -11.37 -15.59
CA VAL A 247 4.04 -12.29 -14.70
C VAL A 247 2.79 -11.62 -14.12
N GLY A 248 2.86 -10.35 -13.76
CA GLY A 248 1.73 -9.56 -13.23
C GLY A 248 0.82 -8.94 -14.29
N ALA A 249 1.06 -9.19 -15.60
CA ALA A 249 0.40 -8.46 -16.69
C ALA A 249 -1.13 -8.61 -16.69
N PHE A 250 -1.67 -9.77 -16.28
CA PHE A 250 -3.11 -9.97 -16.19
C PHE A 250 -3.79 -8.97 -15.26
N GLN A 251 -3.12 -8.60 -14.16
CA GLN A 251 -3.59 -7.61 -13.21
C GLN A 251 -3.29 -6.19 -13.68
N ILE A 252 -2.05 -5.94 -14.11
CA ILE A 252 -1.56 -4.61 -14.48
C ILE A 252 -2.37 -4.01 -15.63
N LEU A 253 -2.63 -4.78 -16.69
CA LEU A 253 -3.32 -4.27 -17.88
C LEU A 253 -4.79 -3.90 -17.58
N GLU A 254 -5.48 -4.69 -16.78
CA GLU A 254 -6.86 -4.39 -16.39
C GLU A 254 -6.92 -3.19 -15.43
N THR A 255 -5.98 -3.12 -14.46
CA THR A 255 -5.83 -1.97 -13.57
C THR A 255 -5.53 -0.68 -14.34
N MET A 256 -4.62 -0.71 -15.31
CA MET A 256 -4.31 0.46 -16.15
C MET A 256 -5.52 0.91 -17.00
N ARG A 257 -6.32 -0.06 -17.47
CA ARG A 257 -7.56 0.24 -18.21
C ARG A 257 -8.57 0.99 -17.34
N ALA A 258 -8.74 0.55 -16.09
CA ALA A 258 -9.61 1.24 -15.13
C ALA A 258 -9.03 2.59 -14.70
N ALA A 259 -7.73 2.66 -14.43
CA ALA A 259 -7.05 3.89 -14.01
C ALA A 259 -7.23 5.04 -15.00
N ARG A 260 -7.15 4.76 -16.31
CA ARG A 260 -7.36 5.77 -17.37
C ARG A 260 -8.81 6.32 -17.42
N ARG A 261 -9.76 5.66 -16.76
CA ARG A 261 -11.17 6.04 -16.68
C ARG A 261 -11.59 6.47 -15.29
N SER A 262 -10.66 6.49 -14.38
CA SER A 262 -10.91 6.84 -12.99
C SER A 262 -10.61 8.30 -12.72
N ILE A 263 -11.03 8.76 -11.56
CA ILE A 263 -10.67 10.08 -11.01
C ILE A 263 -9.16 10.32 -10.93
N ARG A 264 -8.34 9.28 -11.12
CA ARG A 264 -6.87 9.37 -11.12
C ARG A 264 -6.27 9.56 -12.50
N ALA A 265 -7.07 9.64 -13.53
CA ALA A 265 -6.57 9.89 -14.89
C ALA A 265 -5.94 11.29 -15.05
N SER A 266 -6.40 12.26 -14.24
CA SER A 266 -5.89 13.64 -14.22
C SER A 266 -5.73 14.08 -12.76
N LEU A 267 -4.56 13.82 -12.18
CA LEU A 267 -4.26 14.20 -10.80
C LEU A 267 -3.69 15.61 -10.71
N SER A 268 -4.22 16.41 -9.78
CA SER A 268 -3.65 17.72 -9.48
C SER A 268 -2.34 17.60 -8.70
N TYR A 269 -1.54 18.68 -8.73
CA TYR A 269 -0.31 18.74 -7.95
C TYR A 269 -0.59 18.64 -6.45
N GLU A 270 -1.67 19.27 -5.96
CA GLU A 270 -2.10 19.23 -4.56
C GLU A 270 -2.37 17.78 -4.10
N PHE A 271 -3.02 16.98 -4.95
CA PHE A 271 -3.23 15.56 -4.66
C PHE A 271 -1.92 14.78 -4.64
N PHE A 272 -1.01 15.07 -5.57
CA PHE A 272 0.30 14.41 -5.67
C PHE A 272 1.14 14.63 -4.41
N VAL A 273 1.13 15.84 -3.83
CA VAL A 273 1.90 16.21 -2.64
C VAL A 273 1.13 16.04 -1.33
N GLU A 274 -0.07 15.50 -1.37
CA GLU A 274 -0.87 15.24 -0.17
C GLU A 274 -0.08 14.46 0.88
N ALA A 275 -0.22 14.83 2.16
CA ALA A 275 0.49 14.24 3.29
C ALA A 275 2.03 14.28 3.17
N SER A 276 2.58 15.32 2.53
CA SER A 276 3.99 15.68 2.67
C SER A 276 4.33 15.96 4.14
N PHE A 277 5.52 15.59 4.58
CA PHE A 277 5.98 16.06 5.87
C PHE A 277 6.38 17.54 5.81
N THR A 278 5.99 18.31 6.81
CA THR A 278 6.71 19.55 7.12
C THR A 278 8.06 19.20 7.76
N PRO A 279 9.10 20.04 7.69
CA PRO A 279 10.38 19.76 8.35
C PRO A 279 10.23 19.44 9.84
N LEU A 280 9.39 20.17 10.54
CA LEU A 280 9.09 19.92 11.95
C LEU A 280 8.26 18.64 12.14
N GLY A 281 7.33 18.36 11.22
CA GLY A 281 6.55 17.12 11.20
C GLY A 281 7.42 15.87 11.02
N ALA A 282 8.36 15.90 10.09
CA ALA A 282 9.34 14.82 9.89
C ALA A 282 10.18 14.60 11.16
N TRP A 283 10.68 15.67 11.76
CA TRP A 283 11.42 15.63 13.01
C TRP A 283 10.59 15.03 14.16
N ARG A 284 9.36 15.50 14.35
CA ARG A 284 8.44 14.97 15.37
C ARG A 284 8.10 13.50 15.11
N SER A 285 7.86 13.12 13.87
CA SER A 285 7.54 11.74 13.52
C SER A 285 8.70 10.77 13.80
N PHE A 286 9.94 11.27 13.70
CA PHE A 286 11.14 10.52 14.06
C PHE A 286 11.32 10.39 15.57
N VAL A 287 11.17 11.49 16.30
CA VAL A 287 11.49 11.56 17.74
C VAL A 287 10.33 11.11 18.62
N ALA A 288 9.10 11.48 18.27
CA ALA A 288 7.89 11.21 19.06
C ALA A 288 6.77 10.62 18.19
N PRO A 289 6.95 9.42 17.63
CA PRO A 289 6.03 8.81 16.66
C PRO A 289 4.61 8.59 17.21
N LEU A 290 4.45 8.47 18.53
CA LEU A 290 3.16 8.25 19.19
C LEU A 290 2.16 9.38 18.95
N TYR A 291 2.65 10.59 18.67
CA TYR A 291 1.86 11.80 18.59
C TYR A 291 1.81 12.42 17.20
N HIS A 292 2.21 11.64 16.23
CA HIS A 292 2.18 12.06 14.83
C HIS A 292 1.00 11.39 14.12
N TYR A 293 -0.04 12.17 13.85
CA TYR A 293 -1.29 11.69 13.24
C TYR A 293 -1.19 11.62 11.71
N ILE A 294 -0.10 11.11 11.19
CA ILE A 294 0.03 10.80 9.75
C ILE A 294 0.14 9.28 9.59
N GLU A 295 -0.28 8.81 8.42
CA GLU A 295 -0.29 7.41 8.02
C GLU A 295 1.03 6.67 8.31
N VAL A 296 2.16 7.37 8.20
CA VAL A 296 3.51 6.82 8.42
C VAL A 296 4.32 7.71 9.35
N THR A 297 5.30 7.14 10.04
CA THR A 297 6.27 7.88 10.85
C THR A 297 7.69 7.54 10.45
N ALA A 298 8.60 8.51 10.53
CA ALA A 298 10.02 8.32 10.24
C ALA A 298 10.77 7.59 11.37
N TYR A 299 10.06 7.01 12.34
CA TYR A 299 10.64 6.33 13.47
C TYR A 299 11.50 5.14 13.07
N VAL A 300 12.69 5.10 13.63
CA VAL A 300 13.57 3.95 13.70
C VAL A 300 14.09 3.86 15.13
N SER A 301 14.30 2.65 15.65
CA SER A 301 14.83 2.48 17.01
C SER A 301 16.01 3.41 17.25
N PRO A 302 16.03 4.17 18.37
CA PRO A 302 17.16 5.06 18.71
C PRO A 302 18.53 4.39 18.68
N LEU A 303 18.59 3.13 19.11
CA LEU A 303 19.80 2.32 19.03
C LEU A 303 20.20 2.08 17.56
N ALA A 304 19.26 1.69 16.70
CA ALA A 304 19.56 1.46 15.28
C ALA A 304 20.02 2.75 14.60
N PHE A 305 19.41 3.89 14.91
CA PHE A 305 19.81 5.19 14.39
C PHE A 305 21.22 5.59 14.84
N ALA A 306 21.53 5.45 16.14
CA ALA A 306 22.87 5.72 16.67
C ALA A 306 23.93 4.85 16.01
N LEU A 307 23.65 3.56 15.83
CA LEU A 307 24.55 2.64 15.15
C LEU A 307 24.74 2.97 13.67
N ALA A 308 23.67 3.41 12.98
CA ALA A 308 23.77 3.86 11.61
C ALA A 308 24.70 5.08 11.48
N LEU A 309 24.58 6.05 12.39
CA LEU A 309 25.48 7.20 12.45
C LEU A 309 26.93 6.76 12.74
N CYS A 310 27.13 5.82 13.65
CA CYS A 310 28.45 5.24 13.92
C CYS A 310 29.06 4.58 12.67
N ALA A 311 28.26 3.82 11.91
CA ALA A 311 28.73 3.20 10.65
C ALA A 311 29.27 4.24 9.68
N VAL A 312 28.50 5.31 9.45
CA VAL A 312 28.85 6.40 8.54
C VAL A 312 30.11 7.14 9.05
N ALA A 313 30.15 7.50 10.33
CA ALA A 313 31.28 8.21 10.92
C ALA A 313 32.59 7.41 10.82
N LEU A 314 32.54 6.10 11.12
CA LEU A 314 33.69 5.22 11.01
C LEU A 314 34.13 5.02 9.55
N ALA A 315 33.17 4.93 8.61
CA ALA A 315 33.46 4.84 7.17
C ALA A 315 34.16 6.12 6.66
N LEU A 316 33.61 7.29 6.96
CA LEU A 316 34.22 8.57 6.58
C LEU A 316 35.63 8.74 7.11
N ARG A 317 35.82 8.42 8.37
CA ARG A 317 37.13 8.51 8.97
C ARG A 317 38.14 7.52 8.37
N SER A 318 37.74 6.28 8.12
CA SER A 318 38.65 5.30 7.47
C SER A 318 39.11 5.82 6.10
N ARG A 319 38.23 6.50 5.38
CA ARG A 319 38.52 7.15 4.08
C ARG A 319 39.49 8.33 4.22
N LEU A 320 39.28 9.21 5.21
CA LEU A 320 40.15 10.36 5.45
C LEU A 320 41.55 9.92 5.86
N ARG A 321 41.68 8.92 6.73
CA ARG A 321 42.97 8.34 7.11
C ARG A 321 43.72 7.73 5.91
N ARG A 322 43.05 7.02 5.01
CA ARG A 322 43.71 6.47 3.80
C ARG A 322 44.28 7.58 2.93
N ARG A 323 43.60 8.70 2.77
CA ARG A 323 44.11 9.85 2.02
C ARG A 323 45.39 10.40 2.65
N SER A 324 45.43 10.58 3.97
CA SER A 324 46.62 11.11 4.65
C SER A 324 47.82 10.14 4.68
N MET A 325 47.59 8.81 4.63
CA MET A 325 48.66 7.80 4.65
C MET A 325 49.20 7.47 3.25
N THR A 326 48.46 7.67 2.20
CA THR A 326 48.95 7.60 0.80
C THR A 326 49.90 8.75 0.49
N GLU A 327 49.79 9.86 1.20
CA GLU A 327 50.70 11.00 1.06
C GLU A 327 52.01 10.84 1.83
N THR A 328 52.09 9.95 2.84
CA THR A 328 53.24 9.87 3.74
C THR A 328 54.06 8.59 3.70
N ASN A 329 53.49 7.42 3.38
CA ASN A 329 54.25 6.17 3.31
C ASN A 329 53.52 5.12 2.46
N GLY A 330 54.14 4.69 1.37
CA GLY A 330 53.57 3.73 0.41
C GLY A 330 53.38 2.28 0.91
N GLN A 331 53.17 2.02 2.18
CA GLN A 331 52.82 0.71 2.73
C GLN A 331 51.34 0.70 3.16
N ALA A 332 50.54 0.04 2.36
CA ALA A 332 49.17 -0.29 2.75
C ALA A 332 49.19 -1.31 3.89
N LEU A 333 48.83 -0.86 5.10
CA LEU A 333 48.53 -1.77 6.20
C LEU A 333 47.33 -2.63 5.81
N PRO A 334 47.39 -3.98 6.04
CA PRO A 334 46.23 -4.84 5.91
C PRO A 334 45.27 -4.59 7.08
N LEU A 335 44.70 -3.40 7.16
CA LEU A 335 43.58 -3.17 8.07
C LEU A 335 42.32 -3.53 7.36
N GLN A 336 41.95 -4.79 7.60
CA GLN A 336 40.64 -5.20 7.94
C GLN A 336 39.52 -4.38 7.28
N ALA A 337 38.97 -5.03 6.30
CA ALA A 337 37.65 -4.72 5.79
C ALA A 337 37.50 -3.23 5.48
N SER A 338 37.89 -2.85 4.29
CA SER A 338 37.31 -1.63 3.69
C SER A 338 35.89 -1.59 4.16
N LEU A 339 35.53 -0.63 5.02
CA LEU A 339 34.16 -0.36 5.30
C LEU A 339 33.49 -0.29 3.93
N ASP A 340 32.64 -1.26 3.68
CA ASP A 340 32.08 -1.60 2.38
C ASP A 340 31.51 -0.34 1.74
N ALA A 341 31.78 -0.10 0.46
CA ALA A 341 31.20 1.01 -0.28
C ALA A 341 29.65 1.11 -0.14
N ARG A 342 29.02 0.00 0.22
CA ARG A 342 27.60 -0.08 0.53
C ARG A 342 27.17 0.82 1.68
N VAL A 343 28.05 1.12 2.65
CA VAL A 343 27.76 2.08 3.73
C VAL A 343 27.47 3.46 3.14
N TYR A 344 28.27 3.90 2.16
CA TYR A 344 28.06 5.18 1.52
C TYR A 344 26.78 5.20 0.67
N PHE A 345 26.49 4.08 -0.01
CA PHE A 345 25.25 3.96 -0.77
C PHE A 345 24.02 4.09 0.15
N TRP A 346 23.98 3.31 1.22
CA TRP A 346 22.83 3.34 2.14
C TRP A 346 22.74 4.66 2.91
N ALA A 347 23.86 5.31 3.21
CA ALA A 347 23.88 6.65 3.77
C ALA A 347 23.30 7.69 2.76
N ALA A 348 23.67 7.59 1.50
CA ALA A 348 23.10 8.44 0.44
C ALA A 348 21.60 8.20 0.27
N VAL A 349 21.12 6.94 0.29
CA VAL A 349 19.69 6.61 0.25
C VAL A 349 18.97 7.24 1.43
N ALA A 350 19.47 7.10 2.66
CA ALA A 350 18.87 7.72 3.84
C ALA A 350 18.83 9.25 3.72
N LEU A 351 19.88 9.87 3.20
CA LEU A 351 19.92 11.32 3.04
C LEU A 351 18.96 11.81 1.96
N VAL A 352 18.87 11.12 0.81
CA VAL A 352 17.98 11.48 -0.31
C VAL A 352 16.50 11.24 0.04
N SER A 353 16.21 10.24 0.87
CA SER A 353 14.82 9.99 1.29
C SER A 353 14.22 11.14 2.11
N VAL A 354 15.06 11.96 2.79
CA VAL A 354 14.57 13.10 3.58
C VAL A 354 13.88 14.16 2.69
N PRO A 355 14.51 14.76 1.67
CA PRO A 355 13.80 15.71 0.81
C PRO A 355 12.64 15.07 0.04
N LEU A 356 12.69 13.77 -0.25
CA LEU A 356 11.56 13.05 -0.84
C LEU A 356 10.37 12.97 0.13
N MET A 357 10.58 12.68 1.41
CA MET A 357 9.52 12.69 2.43
C MET A 357 8.91 14.06 2.66
N LEU A 358 9.72 15.13 2.53
CA LEU A 358 9.26 16.51 2.71
C LEU A 358 8.37 16.99 1.56
N GLY A 359 8.35 16.30 0.42
CA GLY A 359 7.43 16.55 -0.68
C GLY A 359 7.36 18.02 -1.09
N ASP A 360 6.21 18.66 -0.88
CA ASP A 360 5.96 20.05 -1.26
C ASP A 360 6.87 21.08 -0.55
N ALA A 361 7.40 20.73 0.62
CA ALA A 361 8.37 21.60 1.31
C ALA A 361 9.72 21.68 0.59
N THR A 362 9.92 20.92 -0.49
CA THR A 362 11.13 20.94 -1.33
C THR A 362 10.80 21.09 -2.80
N PRO A 363 11.65 21.78 -3.60
CA PRO A 363 11.40 21.93 -5.03
C PRO A 363 11.48 20.61 -5.83
N LEU A 364 12.02 19.55 -5.23
CA LEU A 364 12.21 18.25 -5.88
C LEU A 364 10.90 17.65 -6.39
N TYR A 365 9.83 17.75 -5.60
CA TYR A 365 8.54 17.18 -5.95
C TYR A 365 7.84 17.90 -7.11
N ARG A 366 8.13 19.18 -7.33
CA ARG A 366 7.66 19.91 -8.52
C ARG A 366 8.26 19.32 -9.80
N VAL A 367 9.54 18.92 -9.75
CA VAL A 367 10.19 18.23 -10.88
C VAL A 367 9.63 16.82 -11.07
N LEU A 368 9.46 16.06 -9.97
CA LEU A 368 8.95 14.68 -10.01
C LEU A 368 7.50 14.59 -10.51
N HIS A 369 6.69 15.64 -10.36
CA HIS A 369 5.34 15.70 -10.91
C HIS A 369 5.30 15.57 -12.44
N HIS A 370 6.37 15.99 -13.12
CA HIS A 370 6.50 15.87 -14.59
C HIS A 370 7.05 14.51 -15.03
N VAL A 371 7.45 13.63 -14.09
CA VAL A 371 7.97 12.30 -14.42
C VAL A 371 6.80 11.33 -14.62
N PRO A 372 6.63 10.75 -15.84
CA PRO A 372 5.56 9.79 -16.10
C PRO A 372 5.62 8.61 -15.12
N VAL A 373 4.46 8.07 -14.77
CA VAL A 373 4.26 6.99 -13.79
C VAL A 373 4.47 7.44 -12.34
N PHE A 374 5.52 8.23 -12.04
CA PHE A 374 5.77 8.72 -10.69
C PHE A 374 4.64 9.63 -10.20
N ASN A 375 4.13 10.49 -11.10
CA ASN A 375 3.02 11.42 -10.84
C ASN A 375 1.65 10.75 -10.63
N LEU A 376 1.53 9.44 -10.81
CA LEU A 376 0.30 8.70 -10.54
C LEU A 376 0.09 8.37 -9.05
N PHE A 377 1.11 8.62 -8.22
CA PHE A 377 1.10 8.25 -6.82
C PHE A 377 1.17 9.49 -5.92
N ARG A 378 0.53 9.40 -4.77
CA ARG A 378 0.45 10.48 -3.79
C ARG A 378 1.23 10.14 -2.51
N ARG A 379 1.28 11.10 -1.58
CA ARG A 379 1.82 10.95 -0.22
C ARG A 379 3.33 10.75 -0.21
N PRO A 380 4.09 11.83 -0.40
CA PRO A 380 5.55 11.85 -0.33
C PRO A 380 6.13 11.26 0.96
N SER A 381 5.43 11.42 2.10
CA SER A 381 5.84 10.84 3.38
C SER A 381 6.12 9.33 3.33
N ARG A 382 5.59 8.59 2.35
CA ARG A 382 5.84 7.15 2.17
C ARG A 382 7.28 6.80 1.81
N HIS A 383 8.10 7.78 1.41
CA HIS A 383 9.56 7.62 1.27
C HIS A 383 10.27 7.34 2.61
N VAL A 384 9.57 7.32 3.71
CA VAL A 384 10.00 6.69 4.97
C VAL A 384 10.43 5.24 4.76
N PHE A 385 9.96 4.57 3.73
CA PHE A 385 10.37 3.21 3.39
C PHE A 385 11.87 3.10 3.12
N GLU A 386 12.42 3.91 2.21
CA GLU A 386 13.84 3.93 1.85
C GLU A 386 14.70 4.35 3.05
N TRP A 387 14.23 5.36 3.81
CA TRP A 387 14.83 5.81 5.05
C TRP A 387 14.99 4.67 6.06
N THR A 388 13.89 3.98 6.36
CA THR A 388 13.86 2.91 7.37
C THR A 388 14.74 1.74 6.96
N PHE A 389 14.68 1.32 5.69
CA PHE A 389 15.52 0.22 5.21
C PHE A 389 17.01 0.57 5.23
N ALA A 390 17.37 1.76 4.73
CA ALA A 390 18.75 2.22 4.71
C ALA A 390 19.35 2.29 6.11
N LEU A 391 18.63 2.89 7.06
CA LEU A 391 19.09 2.98 8.45
C LEU A 391 19.22 1.60 9.12
N SER A 392 18.34 0.68 8.81
CA SER A 392 18.37 -0.69 9.33
C SER A 392 19.61 -1.46 8.84
N VAL A 393 19.96 -1.28 7.57
CA VAL A 393 21.19 -1.85 7.00
C VAL A 393 22.43 -1.20 7.62
N LEU A 394 22.46 0.13 7.70
CA LEU A 394 23.55 0.87 8.33
C LEU A 394 23.74 0.51 9.80
N ALA A 395 22.66 0.28 10.54
CA ALA A 395 22.71 -0.16 11.94
C ALA A 395 23.46 -1.50 12.09
N ALA A 396 23.21 -2.45 11.17
CA ALA A 396 23.93 -3.72 11.17
C ALA A 396 25.45 -3.54 10.90
N TYR A 397 25.81 -2.65 9.98
CA TYR A 397 27.22 -2.31 9.74
C TYR A 397 27.84 -1.60 10.95
N GLY A 398 27.13 -0.70 11.60
CA GLY A 398 27.57 0.00 12.81
C GLY A 398 27.81 -0.95 13.97
N TRP A 399 26.92 -1.91 14.17
CA TRP A 399 27.08 -2.96 15.18
C TRP A 399 28.38 -3.74 14.97
N ASP A 400 28.59 -4.29 13.76
CA ASP A 400 29.76 -5.08 13.46
C ASP A 400 31.06 -4.25 13.56
N ALA A 401 31.04 -2.99 13.16
CA ALA A 401 32.17 -2.10 13.27
C ALA A 401 32.54 -1.84 14.74
N LEU A 402 31.56 -1.61 15.62
CA LEU A 402 31.80 -1.44 17.05
C LEU A 402 32.29 -2.74 17.73
N ASP A 403 31.75 -3.88 17.33
CA ASP A 403 32.15 -5.18 17.87
C ASP A 403 33.62 -5.53 17.45
N ALA A 404 33.99 -5.25 16.20
CA ALA A 404 35.33 -5.41 15.69
C ALA A 404 36.33 -4.52 16.41
N LEU A 405 35.99 -3.24 16.66
CA LEU A 405 36.85 -2.33 17.44
C LEU A 405 37.10 -2.82 18.87
N ASN A 406 36.13 -3.55 19.43
CA ASN A 406 36.20 -4.06 20.80
C ASN A 406 36.91 -5.41 20.89
N SER A 407 36.87 -6.25 19.86
CA SER A 407 37.51 -7.59 19.81
C SER A 407 38.97 -7.57 19.33
N GLY A 408 39.33 -6.66 18.42
CA GLY A 408 40.68 -6.56 17.84
C GLY A 408 41.83 -6.26 18.81
N GLY A 409 41.59 -6.26 20.10
CA GLY A 409 42.60 -6.14 21.15
C GLY A 409 43.00 -7.45 21.82
N ARG A 410 42.44 -8.59 21.38
CA ARG A 410 42.79 -9.90 21.98
C ARG A 410 43.96 -10.58 21.28
N ASP A 411 44.02 -10.45 19.95
CA ASP A 411 45.05 -11.17 19.16
C ASP A 411 46.35 -10.41 19.01
N GLY A 412 46.40 -9.12 19.40
CA GLY A 412 47.62 -8.30 19.25
C GLY A 412 48.58 -8.31 20.44
N ARG A 413 48.37 -9.15 21.44
CA ARG A 413 49.27 -9.18 22.63
C ARG A 413 50.55 -10.01 22.49
N ASP A 414 50.68 -10.83 21.46
CA ASP A 414 51.81 -11.73 21.26
C ASP A 414 52.78 -11.28 20.16
N ALA A 415 52.56 -10.16 19.49
CA ALA A 415 53.48 -9.60 18.50
C ALA A 415 54.02 -8.25 18.99
N GLY A 416 55.27 -8.28 19.42
CA GLY A 416 56.07 -7.17 19.91
C GLY A 416 55.79 -5.74 19.49
N GLY A 417 55.36 -4.97 20.43
CA GLY A 417 55.97 -3.66 20.76
C GLY A 417 55.82 -2.47 19.83
N ARG A 418 54.79 -2.26 19.03
CA ARG A 418 54.66 -0.97 18.29
C ARG A 418 53.28 -0.35 18.16
N ASP A 419 52.21 -0.80 18.80
CA ASP A 419 50.86 -0.29 18.61
C ASP A 419 50.22 0.44 19.81
N ALA A 420 51.04 1.20 20.55
CA ALA A 420 50.54 2.11 21.59
C ALA A 420 49.66 3.26 21.04
N ARG A 421 49.72 3.55 19.71
CA ARG A 421 48.89 4.61 19.06
C ARG A 421 47.46 4.19 18.72
N ASP A 422 47.15 2.91 18.61
CA ASP A 422 45.84 2.43 18.26
C ASP A 422 44.87 2.32 19.46
N ASN A 423 45.40 2.36 20.69
CA ASN A 423 44.59 2.41 21.92
C ASN A 423 43.77 3.70 22.09
N GLY A 424 44.08 4.75 21.34
CA GLY A 424 43.33 6.00 21.37
C GLY A 424 41.86 5.85 20.94
N TRP A 425 41.52 4.87 20.09
CA TRP A 425 40.19 4.69 19.52
C TRP A 425 39.20 3.97 20.41
N ARG A 426 39.68 3.03 21.21
CA ARG A 426 38.86 2.39 22.26
C ARG A 426 38.35 3.41 23.27
N ARG A 427 39.05 4.55 23.42
CA ARG A 427 38.64 5.68 24.23
C ARG A 427 37.55 6.54 23.55
N PHE A 428 37.34 6.44 22.20
CA PHE A 428 36.42 7.28 21.44
C PHE A 428 35.18 6.54 20.94
N ALA A 429 35.18 5.22 20.75
CA ALA A 429 34.00 4.48 20.30
C ALA A 429 32.83 4.56 21.29
N ALA A 430 33.13 4.43 22.58
CA ALA A 430 32.16 4.58 23.65
C ALA A 430 31.66 6.06 23.79
N PRO A 431 32.56 7.09 23.77
CA PRO A 431 32.15 8.48 23.70
C PRO A 431 31.35 8.83 22.42
N ALA A 432 31.68 8.26 21.27
CA ALA A 432 30.92 8.51 20.02
C ALA A 432 29.50 7.93 20.08
N ALA A 433 29.34 6.71 20.61
CA ALA A 433 28.03 6.14 20.88
C ALA A 433 27.26 6.95 21.93
N ALA A 434 27.94 7.40 22.98
CA ALA A 434 27.37 8.30 24.01
C ALA A 434 27.00 9.65 23.40
N ALA A 435 27.83 10.26 22.54
CA ALA A 435 27.56 11.53 21.89
C ALA A 435 26.35 11.41 20.93
N ALA A 436 26.26 10.33 20.14
CA ALA A 436 25.07 10.08 19.29
C ALA A 436 23.81 9.92 20.14
N THR A 437 23.91 9.27 21.28
CA THR A 437 22.79 9.10 22.20
C THR A 437 22.43 10.42 22.91
N LEU A 438 23.41 11.23 23.28
CA LEU A 438 23.18 12.56 23.82
C LEU A 438 22.53 13.49 22.80
N LEU A 439 22.91 13.40 21.51
CA LEU A 439 22.24 14.14 20.45
C LEU A 439 20.77 13.73 20.31
N ILE A 440 20.48 12.44 20.41
CA ILE A 440 19.09 11.94 20.42
C ILE A 440 18.37 12.43 21.67
N ALA A 441 19.04 12.43 22.82
CA ALA A 441 18.50 12.95 24.07
C ALA A 441 18.23 14.45 24.01
N ALA A 442 19.15 15.23 23.44
CA ALA A 442 18.96 16.66 23.21
C ALA A 442 17.80 16.92 22.25
N ALA A 443 17.69 16.14 21.18
CA ALA A 443 16.60 16.20 20.25
C ALA A 443 15.24 15.89 20.91
N LEU A 444 15.19 14.89 21.77
CA LEU A 444 14.03 14.57 22.60
C LEU A 444 13.70 15.71 23.58
N GLY A 445 14.71 16.31 24.18
CA GLY A 445 14.57 17.47 25.05
C GLY A 445 13.97 18.69 24.35
N VAL A 446 14.38 18.95 23.10
CA VAL A 446 13.81 20.04 22.27
C VAL A 446 12.34 19.76 21.97
N VAL A 447 11.99 18.53 21.59
CA VAL A 447 10.57 18.16 21.36
C VAL A 447 9.75 18.25 22.64
N TRP A 448 10.32 17.85 23.78
CA TRP A 448 9.68 17.99 25.08
C TRP A 448 9.47 19.46 25.46
N TRP A 449 10.49 20.30 25.29
CA TRP A 449 10.40 21.74 25.52
C TRP A 449 9.34 22.40 24.62
N GLN A 450 9.32 22.08 23.33
CA GLN A 450 8.29 22.56 22.40
C GLN A 450 6.89 22.05 22.78
N ALA A 451 6.80 20.84 23.31
CA ALA A 451 5.53 20.25 23.74
C ALA A 451 4.98 20.91 25.01
N THR A 452 5.86 21.47 25.86
CA THR A 452 5.48 22.06 27.14
C THR A 452 5.43 23.60 27.12
N SER A 453 6.07 24.24 26.16
CA SER A 453 6.20 25.70 26.11
C SER A 453 5.00 26.43 25.52
N HIS A 454 3.85 25.80 25.30
CA HIS A 454 2.61 26.41 24.76
C HIS A 454 2.77 27.25 23.47
N LEU A 455 3.86 27.09 22.75
CA LEU A 455 4.00 27.76 21.46
C LEU A 455 2.91 27.24 20.52
N PRO A 456 2.06 28.13 19.98
CA PRO A 456 0.94 27.72 19.15
C PRO A 456 1.47 27.03 17.88
N TYR A 457 1.42 25.71 17.88
CA TYR A 457 1.50 24.95 16.66
C TYR A 457 0.07 24.68 16.22
N VAL A 458 -0.27 25.23 15.08
CA VAL A 458 -1.55 25.12 14.39
C VAL A 458 -2.51 24.11 15.07
N GLY A 459 -3.31 24.60 16.02
CA GLY A 459 -4.60 24.01 16.38
C GLY A 459 -4.70 23.17 17.64
N GLU A 460 -3.63 22.63 18.27
CA GLU A 460 -3.85 21.74 19.44
C GLU A 460 -2.76 21.88 20.52
N ALA A 461 -3.21 22.09 21.75
CA ALA A 461 -2.39 21.95 22.94
C ALA A 461 -1.94 20.49 23.10
N VAL A 462 -0.64 20.29 23.29
CA VAL A 462 -0.06 18.95 23.49
C VAL A 462 -0.53 18.39 24.84
N PRO A 463 -1.27 17.29 24.92
CA PRO A 463 -1.76 16.76 26.18
C PRO A 463 -0.59 16.36 27.12
N ARG A 464 -0.80 16.48 28.46
CA ARG A 464 0.20 16.07 29.49
C ARG A 464 0.75 14.64 29.29
N ALA A 465 -0.05 13.75 28.71
CA ALA A 465 0.37 12.36 28.37
C ALA A 465 1.53 12.32 27.36
N GLN A 466 1.68 13.32 26.51
CA GLN A 466 2.78 13.41 25.54
C GLN A 466 4.11 13.73 26.23
N SER A 467 4.10 14.65 27.18
CA SER A 467 5.29 15.01 27.94
C SER A 467 5.82 13.80 28.73
N SER A 468 4.95 13.04 29.36
CA SER A 468 5.30 11.82 30.09
C SER A 468 5.94 10.77 29.18
N TYR A 469 5.41 10.58 27.97
CA TYR A 469 6.00 9.66 26.99
C TYR A 469 7.40 10.09 26.54
N ILE A 470 7.58 11.38 26.26
CA ILE A 470 8.88 11.90 25.80
C ILE A 470 9.92 11.77 26.90
N VAL A 471 9.57 12.08 28.14
CA VAL A 471 10.45 11.89 29.32
C VAL A 471 10.80 10.42 29.51
N TRP A 472 9.80 9.54 29.41
CA TRP A 472 10.03 8.10 29.47
C TRP A 472 10.97 7.63 28.34
N LYS A 473 10.74 8.03 27.10
CA LYS A 473 11.57 7.67 25.96
C LYS A 473 13.01 8.17 26.12
N LEU A 474 13.19 9.37 26.60
CA LEU A 474 14.50 9.95 26.94
C LEU A 474 15.23 9.08 27.97
N SER A 475 14.57 8.79 29.08
CA SER A 475 15.11 7.99 30.18
C SER A 475 15.48 6.58 29.69
N PHE A 476 14.61 5.95 28.92
CA PHE A 476 14.82 4.64 28.32
C PHE A 476 16.01 4.63 27.34
N THR A 477 16.11 5.63 26.48
CA THR A 477 17.21 5.78 25.52
C THR A 477 18.54 5.97 26.23
N LEU A 478 18.57 6.78 27.29
CA LEU A 478 19.76 6.97 28.13
C LEU A 478 20.17 5.70 28.88
N ALA A 479 19.19 4.94 29.41
CA ALA A 479 19.43 3.66 30.07
C ALA A 479 20.02 2.61 29.10
N LEU A 480 19.48 2.52 27.88
CA LEU A 480 20.00 1.65 26.83
C LEU A 480 21.43 2.04 26.42
N ALA A 481 21.71 3.33 26.30
CA ALA A 481 23.04 3.82 25.99
C ALA A 481 24.05 3.52 27.09
N ALA A 482 23.66 3.69 28.34
CA ALA A 482 24.47 3.34 29.50
C ALA A 482 24.73 1.83 29.54
N ALA A 483 23.70 0.98 29.36
CA ALA A 483 23.83 -0.46 29.31
C ALA A 483 24.76 -0.92 28.17
N LEU A 484 24.63 -0.33 26.98
CA LEU A 484 25.53 -0.59 25.85
C LEU A 484 26.97 -0.15 26.15
N TYR A 485 27.14 1.05 26.70
CA TYR A 485 28.44 1.58 27.11
C TYR A 485 29.16 0.65 28.12
N PHE A 486 28.46 0.28 29.21
CA PHE A 486 29.02 -0.62 30.23
C PHE A 486 29.30 -2.02 29.68
N SER A 487 28.41 -2.55 28.81
CA SER A 487 28.63 -3.87 28.18
C SER A 487 29.86 -3.87 27.23
N LEU A 488 30.07 -2.76 26.51
CA LEU A 488 31.25 -2.56 25.68
C LEU A 488 32.52 -2.39 26.51
N ARG A 489 32.43 -1.65 27.61
CA ARG A 489 33.56 -1.40 28.51
C ARG A 489 33.96 -2.64 29.36
N ALA A 490 32.98 -3.40 29.84
CA ALA A 490 33.23 -4.61 30.64
C ALA A 490 34.04 -5.69 29.88
N GLY A 491 33.92 -5.71 28.55
CA GLY A 491 34.75 -6.56 27.69
C GLY A 491 36.21 -6.14 27.55
N ALA A 492 36.56 -4.92 27.96
CA ALA A 492 37.90 -4.37 27.87
C ALA A 492 38.74 -4.54 29.15
N GLY A 493 38.17 -4.98 30.25
CA GLY A 493 38.82 -5.11 31.54
C GLY A 493 39.37 -6.51 31.82
N LYS A 494 40.29 -6.61 32.87
CA LYS A 494 40.98 -7.85 33.34
C LYS A 494 40.04 -8.98 33.85
N PHE A 495 38.71 -8.78 33.83
CA PHE A 495 37.68 -9.75 34.27
C PHE A 495 37.40 -10.88 33.28
N SER A 496 38.10 -10.93 32.16
CA SER A 496 37.82 -11.83 31.02
C SER A 496 38.33 -13.27 31.18
N LEU A 497 38.97 -13.63 32.30
CA LEU A 497 39.63 -14.93 32.48
C LEU A 497 38.68 -16.09 32.90
N ARG A 498 37.36 -15.84 33.10
CA ARG A 498 36.42 -16.94 33.41
C ARG A 498 35.81 -17.48 32.10
N ALA A 499 35.99 -18.77 31.86
CA ALA A 499 35.27 -19.52 30.82
C ALA A 499 33.78 -19.25 30.95
N GLY A 500 33.16 -18.63 29.90
CA GLY A 500 31.78 -18.24 29.91
C GLY A 500 31.50 -16.71 29.91
N ALA A 501 32.47 -15.85 30.22
CA ALA A 501 32.26 -14.39 30.22
C ALA A 501 31.87 -13.84 28.81
N GLY A 502 32.43 -14.44 27.75
CA GLY A 502 32.09 -14.09 26.36
C GLY A 502 30.61 -14.40 26.02
N LYS A 503 30.12 -15.58 26.40
CA LYS A 503 28.73 -15.97 26.16
C LYS A 503 27.73 -15.11 26.95
N ARG A 504 28.07 -14.76 28.21
CA ARG A 504 27.23 -13.85 29.02
C ARG A 504 27.13 -12.44 28.38
N ARG A 505 28.25 -11.93 27.86
CA ARG A 505 28.27 -10.64 27.18
C ARG A 505 27.43 -10.66 25.89
N GLU A 506 27.58 -11.69 25.05
CA GLU A 506 26.77 -11.84 23.83
C GLU A 506 25.28 -11.93 24.18
N PHE A 507 24.93 -12.64 25.23
CA PHE A 507 23.56 -12.74 25.72
C PHE A 507 23.03 -11.38 26.20
N LEU A 508 23.78 -10.61 26.98
CA LEU A 508 23.39 -9.28 27.44
C LEU A 508 23.23 -8.30 26.26
N LEU A 509 24.12 -8.33 25.28
CA LEU A 509 24.03 -7.52 24.08
C LEU A 509 22.79 -7.90 23.25
N ALA A 510 22.47 -9.18 23.14
CA ALA A 510 21.25 -9.65 22.50
C ALA A 510 20.00 -9.15 23.24
N CYS A 511 19.98 -9.20 24.56
CA CYS A 511 18.87 -8.65 25.35
C CYS A 511 18.70 -7.15 25.16
N ILE A 512 19.80 -6.37 25.10
CA ILE A 512 19.77 -4.92 24.84
C ILE A 512 19.18 -4.65 23.46
N VAL A 513 19.61 -5.39 22.43
CA VAL A 513 19.08 -5.26 21.06
C VAL A 513 17.58 -5.57 21.02
N LEU A 514 17.20 -6.70 21.60
CA LEU A 514 15.80 -7.11 21.63
C LEU A 514 14.95 -6.09 22.38
N LEU A 515 15.39 -5.60 23.52
CA LEU A 515 14.67 -4.62 24.32
C LEU A 515 14.54 -3.28 23.56
N ALA A 516 15.61 -2.82 22.93
CA ALA A 516 15.63 -1.59 22.15
C ALA A 516 14.69 -1.63 20.93
N CYS A 517 14.56 -2.81 20.30
CA CYS A 517 13.66 -3.00 19.17
C CYS A 517 12.23 -3.35 19.60
N PHE A 518 12.01 -3.76 20.87
CA PHE A 518 10.70 -4.24 21.35
C PHE A 518 9.86 -3.16 21.99
N VAL A 519 10.43 -2.40 22.92
CA VAL A 519 9.63 -1.60 23.87
C VAL A 519 8.82 -0.53 23.17
N GLU A 520 9.43 0.24 22.27
CA GLU A 520 8.72 1.32 21.59
C GLU A 520 7.73 0.81 20.53
N PRO A 521 8.08 -0.16 19.66
CA PRO A 521 7.07 -0.82 18.81
C PRO A 521 5.91 -1.42 19.60
N HIS A 522 6.16 -2.02 20.78
CA HIS A 522 5.11 -2.52 21.63
C HIS A 522 4.15 -1.40 22.07
N ILE A 523 4.68 -0.26 22.51
CA ILE A 523 3.89 0.91 22.90
C ILE A 523 3.07 1.43 21.71
N LEU A 524 3.69 1.57 20.52
CA LEU A 524 3.00 2.04 19.31
C LEU A 524 1.87 1.11 18.89
N ILE A 525 2.15 -0.20 18.85
CA ILE A 525 1.14 -1.21 18.52
C ILE A 525 0.02 -1.21 19.54
N ARG A 526 0.34 -1.16 20.85
CA ARG A 526 -0.67 -1.14 21.95
C ARG A 526 -1.47 0.16 21.98
N ARG A 527 -0.94 1.24 21.45
CA ARG A 527 -1.66 2.53 21.34
C ARG A 527 -2.62 2.57 20.17
N TRP A 528 -2.13 2.16 18.98
CA TRP A 528 -2.88 2.37 17.73
C TRP A 528 -3.77 1.18 17.34
N TRP A 529 -3.30 -0.04 17.56
CA TRP A 529 -3.97 -1.24 17.05
C TRP A 529 -5.17 -1.73 17.87
N PRO A 530 -5.28 -1.55 19.20
CA PRO A 530 -6.45 -2.05 19.95
C PRO A 530 -7.78 -1.44 19.48
N GLY A 531 -7.80 -0.16 19.11
CA GLY A 531 -8.98 0.50 18.55
C GLY A 531 -9.48 -0.10 17.22
N THR A 532 -8.59 -0.82 16.53
CA THR A 532 -8.90 -1.44 15.23
C THR A 532 -9.21 -2.92 15.34
N THR A 533 -9.07 -3.52 16.53
CA THR A 533 -9.38 -4.95 16.72
C THR A 533 -10.88 -5.21 16.61
N LYS A 534 -11.22 -6.34 16.01
CA LYS A 534 -12.60 -6.82 15.88
C LYS A 534 -12.73 -8.20 16.50
N THR A 535 -13.91 -8.54 16.98
CA THR A 535 -14.27 -9.91 17.33
C THR A 535 -14.70 -10.67 16.10
N ALA A 536 -14.66 -12.01 16.12
CA ALA A 536 -15.17 -12.83 15.03
C ALA A 536 -16.64 -12.49 14.72
N SER A 537 -17.47 -12.28 15.75
CA SER A 537 -18.88 -11.91 15.57
C SER A 537 -19.04 -10.61 14.81
N ARG A 538 -18.21 -9.57 15.08
CA ARG A 538 -18.28 -8.31 14.35
C ARG A 538 -17.90 -8.46 12.87
N LEU A 539 -17.03 -9.40 12.55
CA LEU A 539 -16.56 -9.66 11.18
C LEU A 539 -17.52 -10.55 10.37
N THR A 540 -18.37 -11.32 11.04
CA THR A 540 -19.21 -12.32 10.39
C THR A 540 -20.71 -12.11 10.58
N THR A 541 -21.11 -11.23 11.50
CA THR A 541 -22.52 -10.99 11.79
C THR A 541 -22.96 -9.66 11.21
N PRO A 542 -23.99 -9.64 10.35
CA PRO A 542 -24.50 -8.41 9.77
C PRO A 542 -25.18 -7.53 10.82
N SER A 543 -25.15 -6.22 10.60
CA SER A 543 -25.93 -5.25 11.38
C SER A 543 -27.43 -5.51 11.27
N GLN A 544 -28.23 -4.87 12.12
CA GLN A 544 -29.69 -5.01 12.08
C GLN A 544 -30.26 -4.50 10.75
N SER A 545 -29.77 -3.35 10.27
CA SER A 545 -30.18 -2.79 8.97
C SER A 545 -29.80 -3.72 7.82
N THR A 546 -28.60 -4.30 7.81
CA THR A 546 -28.17 -5.27 6.80
C THR A 546 -29.04 -6.53 6.83
N ARG A 547 -29.35 -7.08 8.01
CA ARG A 547 -30.28 -8.23 8.13
C ARG A 547 -31.69 -7.92 7.61
N HIS A 548 -32.16 -6.69 7.82
CA HIS A 548 -33.43 -6.25 7.24
C HIS A 548 -33.36 -6.24 5.71
N LEU A 549 -32.28 -5.70 5.14
CA LEU A 549 -32.07 -5.61 3.70
C LEU A 549 -31.82 -6.96 3.02
N GLN A 550 -31.26 -7.95 3.71
CA GLN A 550 -31.07 -9.31 3.17
C GLN A 550 -32.40 -10.03 2.83
N ARG A 551 -33.55 -9.51 3.31
CA ARG A 551 -34.87 -10.02 2.92
C ARG A 551 -35.27 -9.62 1.48
N LEU A 552 -34.59 -8.61 0.92
CA LEU A 552 -34.80 -8.15 -0.44
C LEU A 552 -34.01 -9.02 -1.42
N ASN A 553 -34.57 -9.23 -2.62
CA ASN A 553 -33.78 -9.83 -3.69
C ASN A 553 -32.69 -8.85 -4.17
N ALA A 554 -31.43 -9.17 -3.92
CA ALA A 554 -30.30 -8.32 -4.29
C ALA A 554 -30.19 -8.09 -5.81
N HIS A 555 -30.70 -9.02 -6.64
CA HIS A 555 -30.68 -8.89 -8.09
C HIS A 555 -31.69 -7.87 -8.61
N GLU A 556 -32.72 -7.58 -7.83
CA GLU A 556 -33.78 -6.59 -8.14
C GLU A 556 -33.61 -5.27 -7.40
N ASN A 557 -32.81 -5.30 -6.31
CA ASN A 557 -32.71 -4.17 -5.40
C ASN A 557 -31.25 -3.78 -5.16
N ARG A 558 -30.92 -2.50 -5.32
CA ARG A 558 -29.69 -1.92 -4.82
C ARG A 558 -29.94 -1.08 -3.58
N VAL A 559 -28.94 -1.05 -2.73
CA VAL A 559 -28.92 -0.22 -1.53
C VAL A 559 -27.88 0.89 -1.69
N TYR A 560 -28.10 2.02 -1.05
CA TYR A 560 -27.11 3.05 -0.88
C TYR A 560 -26.87 3.21 0.62
N VAL A 561 -25.77 2.62 1.11
CA VAL A 561 -25.35 2.79 2.50
C VAL A 561 -24.50 4.03 2.59
N ARG A 562 -24.99 5.05 3.29
CA ARG A 562 -24.38 6.36 3.37
C ARG A 562 -23.99 6.70 4.80
N ALA A 563 -22.69 6.91 5.05
CA ALA A 563 -22.18 7.59 6.22
C ALA A 563 -22.04 9.09 5.92
N ASN A 564 -22.05 9.93 6.94
CA ASN A 564 -21.95 11.38 6.79
C ASN A 564 -20.50 11.89 6.77
N SER A 565 -19.61 11.14 7.34
CA SER A 565 -18.16 11.41 7.31
C SER A 565 -17.39 10.13 7.64
N ALA A 566 -16.12 10.07 7.26
CA ALA A 566 -15.24 8.96 7.62
C ALA A 566 -15.19 8.75 9.15
N VAL A 567 -15.26 9.80 9.95
CA VAL A 567 -15.24 9.73 11.42
C VAL A 567 -16.52 9.10 11.95
N GLU A 568 -17.69 9.52 11.46
CA GLU A 568 -18.99 8.93 11.83
C GLU A 568 -19.06 7.47 11.41
N GLU A 569 -18.49 7.16 10.26
CA GLU A 569 -18.38 5.82 9.73
C GLU A 569 -17.57 4.89 10.63
N TYR A 570 -16.41 5.32 11.08
CA TYR A 570 -15.58 4.58 12.03
C TYR A 570 -16.28 4.41 13.38
N ALA A 571 -16.90 5.47 13.89
CA ALA A 571 -17.63 5.46 15.15
C ALA A 571 -18.90 4.60 15.08
N SER A 572 -19.54 4.49 13.93
CA SER A 572 -20.85 3.87 13.72
C SER A 572 -20.80 2.47 13.13
N ALA A 573 -19.61 1.98 12.77
CA ALA A 573 -19.43 0.66 12.19
C ALA A 573 -20.17 -0.51 12.91
N PRO A 574 -20.47 -0.47 14.23
CA PRO A 574 -21.33 -1.44 14.87
C PRO A 574 -22.81 -1.32 14.51
N ARG A 575 -23.27 -0.14 14.08
CA ARG A 575 -24.69 0.14 13.85
C ARG A 575 -25.15 -0.20 12.45
N PHE A 576 -24.28 -0.04 11.45
CA PHE A 576 -24.55 -0.43 10.07
C PHE A 576 -23.24 -0.89 9.38
N ASP A 577 -23.40 -1.57 8.26
CA ASP A 577 -22.27 -2.07 7.48
C ASP A 577 -21.99 -1.10 6.33
N ALA A 578 -21.06 -0.17 6.57
CA ALA A 578 -20.67 0.88 5.64
C ALA A 578 -19.76 0.36 4.51
N HIS A 579 -19.64 1.13 3.44
CA HIS A 579 -18.81 0.87 2.27
C HIS A 579 -18.96 -0.58 1.77
N ASP A 580 -17.85 -1.28 1.62
CA ASP A 580 -17.81 -2.61 1.04
C ASP A 580 -18.20 -3.73 2.01
N LEU A 581 -18.47 -3.43 3.30
CA LEU A 581 -18.89 -4.45 4.26
C LEU A 581 -20.18 -5.14 3.85
N THR A 582 -21.08 -4.42 3.15
CA THR A 582 -22.32 -4.99 2.59
C THR A 582 -22.03 -6.12 1.59
N ALA A 583 -20.87 -6.14 0.96
CA ALA A 583 -20.46 -7.19 0.03
C ALA A 583 -20.30 -8.56 0.71
N LEU A 584 -19.94 -8.60 2.01
CA LEU A 584 -19.90 -9.83 2.81
C LEU A 584 -21.25 -10.54 2.88
N TYR A 585 -22.31 -9.78 2.72
CA TYR A 585 -23.70 -10.22 2.88
C TYR A 585 -24.47 -10.28 1.56
N GLY A 586 -23.78 -10.11 0.43
CA GLY A 586 -24.34 -10.23 -0.91
C GLY A 586 -25.24 -9.08 -1.34
N LEU A 587 -25.24 -7.94 -0.62
CA LEU A 587 -26.02 -6.77 -1.03
C LEU A 587 -25.33 -6.02 -2.16
N HIS A 588 -26.09 -5.60 -3.16
CA HIS A 588 -25.63 -4.74 -4.23
C HIS A 588 -25.67 -3.28 -3.77
N ASN A 589 -24.52 -2.60 -3.72
CA ASN A 589 -24.42 -1.26 -3.16
C ASN A 589 -24.06 -0.22 -4.24
N VAL A 590 -24.68 0.95 -4.15
CA VAL A 590 -24.31 2.14 -4.93
C VAL A 590 -23.02 2.74 -4.39
N ALA A 591 -22.81 2.70 -3.07
CA ALA A 591 -21.54 3.08 -2.45
C ALA A 591 -20.47 2.01 -2.64
N GLY A 592 -19.23 2.38 -2.31
CA GLY A 592 -18.07 1.51 -2.32
C GLY A 592 -16.83 2.29 -1.90
N TYR A 593 -15.70 1.58 -1.77
CA TYR A 593 -14.42 2.18 -1.41
C TYR A 593 -13.31 1.60 -2.30
N GLU A 594 -12.90 2.36 -3.33
CA GLU A 594 -11.87 1.94 -4.27
C GLU A 594 -11.08 3.14 -4.81
N GLY A 595 -9.76 3.04 -4.76
CA GLY A 595 -8.85 4.09 -5.19
C GLY A 595 -8.93 4.46 -6.68
N LEU A 596 -9.54 3.62 -7.51
CA LEU A 596 -9.74 3.83 -8.94
C LEU A 596 -11.22 4.08 -9.28
N LEU A 597 -11.94 4.84 -8.45
CA LEU A 597 -13.33 5.22 -8.71
C LEU A 597 -13.49 5.79 -10.12
N LEU A 598 -14.44 5.25 -10.89
CA LEU A 598 -14.66 5.66 -12.26
C LEU A 598 -15.11 7.13 -12.33
N GLU A 599 -14.51 7.92 -13.22
CA GLU A 599 -14.75 9.36 -13.36
C GLU A 599 -16.23 9.68 -13.63
N ARG A 600 -16.85 8.96 -14.58
CA ARG A 600 -18.29 9.13 -14.89
C ARG A 600 -19.17 8.87 -13.67
N TYR A 601 -18.86 7.83 -12.91
CA TYR A 601 -19.59 7.47 -11.72
C TYR A 601 -19.42 8.53 -10.62
N SER A 602 -18.19 8.96 -10.37
CA SER A 602 -17.90 10.05 -9.44
C SER A 602 -18.68 11.33 -9.80
N ARG A 603 -18.65 11.74 -11.06
CA ARG A 603 -19.35 12.95 -11.52
C ARG A 603 -20.86 12.84 -11.36
N ALA A 604 -21.45 11.70 -11.68
CA ALA A 604 -22.89 11.50 -11.52
C ALA A 604 -23.33 11.59 -10.06
N LEU A 605 -22.53 11.06 -9.15
CA LEU A 605 -22.76 11.17 -7.71
C LEU A 605 -22.31 12.52 -7.11
N GLY A 606 -21.94 13.51 -7.94
CA GLY A 606 -21.62 14.88 -7.58
C GLY A 606 -20.14 15.17 -7.34
N GLY A 607 -19.25 14.45 -8.01
CA GLY A 607 -17.82 14.67 -7.93
C GLY A 607 -17.18 14.07 -6.68
N LEU A 608 -17.60 12.86 -6.32
CA LEU A 608 -17.09 12.14 -5.15
C LEU A 608 -15.66 11.66 -5.35
N ASP A 609 -14.93 11.52 -4.25
CA ASP A 609 -13.64 10.88 -4.18
C ASP A 609 -13.79 9.34 -4.14
N TYR A 610 -12.70 8.62 -3.91
CA TYR A 610 -12.57 7.15 -3.97
C TYR A 610 -13.55 6.35 -3.11
N ASP A 611 -14.16 6.95 -2.10
CA ASP A 611 -15.09 6.29 -1.18
C ASP A 611 -16.58 6.52 -1.52
N ALA A 612 -16.86 7.24 -2.61
CA ALA A 612 -18.22 7.60 -3.05
C ALA A 612 -19.09 8.27 -1.95
N VAL A 613 -18.47 8.79 -0.91
CA VAL A 613 -19.11 9.49 0.22
C VAL A 613 -18.56 10.91 0.35
N ASN A 614 -17.23 11.07 0.26
CA ASN A 614 -16.58 12.36 0.43
C ASN A 614 -16.47 13.11 -0.91
N PRO A 615 -16.78 14.41 -0.94
CA PRO A 615 -16.55 15.22 -2.11
C PRO A 615 -15.06 15.39 -2.39
N ARG A 616 -14.69 15.55 -3.65
CA ARG A 616 -13.34 15.99 -4.02
C ARG A 616 -13.09 17.39 -3.48
N ARG A 617 -11.83 17.72 -3.21
CA ARG A 617 -11.45 19.09 -2.83
C ARG A 617 -11.98 20.11 -3.86
N GLY A 618 -12.67 21.14 -3.38
CA GLY A 618 -13.24 22.20 -4.22
C GLY A 618 -14.55 21.85 -4.93
N VAL A 619 -15.11 20.66 -4.70
CA VAL A 619 -16.43 20.28 -5.22
C VAL A 619 -17.46 20.39 -4.10
N GLU A 620 -18.60 21.01 -4.37
CA GLU A 620 -19.69 21.11 -3.41
C GLU A 620 -20.30 19.74 -3.10
N PRO A 621 -20.63 19.50 -1.81
CA PRO A 621 -21.21 18.22 -1.42
C PRO A 621 -22.59 18.01 -2.00
N THR A 622 -22.87 16.80 -2.37
CA THR A 622 -24.02 16.39 -3.18
C THR A 622 -25.27 16.09 -2.38
N LEU A 623 -25.83 17.07 -1.71
CA LEU A 623 -27.25 17.03 -1.34
C LEU A 623 -28.14 16.91 -2.58
N SER A 624 -27.64 17.31 -3.75
CA SER A 624 -28.31 17.22 -5.05
C SER A 624 -28.83 15.81 -5.42
N LEU A 625 -28.22 14.74 -4.91
CA LEU A 625 -28.71 13.36 -5.14
C LEU A 625 -30.11 13.12 -4.57
N PHE A 626 -30.44 13.85 -3.50
CA PHE A 626 -31.75 13.75 -2.84
C PHE A 626 -32.71 14.85 -3.28
N ALA A 627 -32.30 15.77 -4.14
CA ALA A 627 -33.15 16.79 -4.72
C ALA A 627 -34.31 16.14 -5.49
N PRO A 628 -35.50 16.75 -5.48
CA PRO A 628 -36.69 16.22 -6.18
C PRO A 628 -36.44 15.96 -7.67
N GLU A 629 -35.67 16.82 -8.32
CA GLU A 629 -35.33 16.78 -9.74
C GLU A 629 -34.27 15.73 -10.10
N SER A 630 -33.52 15.23 -9.15
CA SER A 630 -32.43 14.27 -9.40
C SER A 630 -32.98 12.87 -9.67
N HIS A 631 -32.57 12.29 -10.78
CA HIS A 631 -32.88 10.91 -11.17
C HIS A 631 -31.72 9.93 -10.90
N VAL A 632 -30.58 10.39 -10.41
CA VAL A 632 -29.35 9.56 -10.30
C VAL A 632 -29.60 8.30 -9.48
N LEU A 633 -30.10 8.43 -8.25
CA LEU A 633 -30.39 7.28 -7.40
C LEU A 633 -31.53 6.41 -7.95
N ASP A 634 -32.47 7.02 -8.63
CA ASP A 634 -33.61 6.30 -9.26
C ASP A 634 -33.08 5.39 -10.38
N LEU A 635 -32.25 5.94 -11.29
CA LEU A 635 -31.62 5.24 -12.42
C LEU A 635 -30.69 4.13 -11.97
N LEU A 636 -29.98 4.31 -10.84
CA LEU A 636 -29.13 3.29 -10.26
C LEU A 636 -29.89 2.18 -9.53
N ASN A 637 -31.22 2.13 -9.68
CA ASN A 637 -32.10 1.16 -8.97
C ASN A 637 -31.87 1.21 -7.44
N THR A 638 -31.67 2.40 -6.88
CA THR A 638 -31.46 2.56 -5.43
C THR A 638 -32.83 2.45 -4.75
N THR A 639 -33.22 1.26 -4.36
CA THR A 639 -34.53 1.01 -3.74
C THR A 639 -34.53 1.36 -2.27
N ARG A 640 -33.35 1.31 -1.61
CA ARG A 640 -33.18 1.64 -0.19
C ARG A 640 -31.94 2.49 0.03
N VAL A 641 -32.07 3.46 0.95
CA VAL A 641 -30.95 4.23 1.49
C VAL A 641 -30.83 3.95 2.98
N VAL A 642 -29.65 3.63 3.44
CA VAL A 642 -29.32 3.46 4.86
C VAL A 642 -28.50 4.66 5.32
N THR A 643 -28.97 5.35 6.34
CA THR A 643 -28.31 6.55 6.88
C THR A 643 -28.65 6.72 8.36
N PHE A 644 -28.09 7.74 9.02
CA PHE A 644 -28.40 8.02 10.43
C PHE A 644 -29.74 8.73 10.58
N ALA A 645 -30.47 8.40 11.67
CA ALA A 645 -31.74 9.01 12.01
C ALA A 645 -31.63 10.49 12.44
N ASN A 646 -30.55 10.84 13.14
CA ASN A 646 -30.28 12.16 13.69
C ASN A 646 -29.12 12.89 13.01
N LEU A 647 -29.32 13.30 11.79
CA LEU A 647 -28.29 13.95 10.97
C LEU A 647 -28.20 15.46 11.17
N ALA A 648 -29.18 16.05 11.87
CA ALA A 648 -29.35 17.51 11.91
C ALA A 648 -28.61 18.26 13.02
N THR A 649 -27.98 17.61 14.02
CA THR A 649 -27.79 18.33 15.29
C THR A 649 -26.38 18.44 15.87
N THR A 650 -25.33 17.97 15.25
CA THR A 650 -23.96 18.18 15.84
C THR A 650 -23.06 19.00 14.94
N PRO A 651 -22.81 20.28 15.30
CA PRO A 651 -21.71 21.03 14.73
C PRO A 651 -20.42 20.66 15.45
N GLU A 652 -19.51 19.94 14.80
CA GLU A 652 -18.12 19.93 15.24
C GLU A 652 -17.26 20.70 14.23
N PRO A 653 -16.62 21.80 14.68
CA PRO A 653 -15.84 22.66 13.80
C PRO A 653 -14.41 22.20 13.54
N SER A 654 -14.00 21.06 14.05
CA SER A 654 -12.57 20.70 14.16
C SER A 654 -11.94 20.04 12.94
N VAL A 655 -12.71 19.63 11.95
CA VAL A 655 -12.16 19.09 10.70
C VAL A 655 -12.88 19.82 9.58
N GLY A 656 -12.16 20.58 8.76
CA GLY A 656 -12.70 21.42 7.68
C GLY A 656 -13.42 20.66 6.57
N GLU A 657 -14.12 19.59 6.90
CA GLU A 657 -14.93 18.76 6.03
C GLU A 657 -16.38 19.21 6.06
N LEU A 658 -16.87 19.54 4.91
CA LEU A 658 -18.27 19.78 4.65
C LEU A 658 -19.08 18.51 4.99
N ARG A 659 -19.72 18.50 6.16
CA ARG A 659 -20.62 17.42 6.55
C ARG A 659 -21.86 17.45 5.68
N LEU A 660 -22.07 16.40 4.93
CA LEU A 660 -23.32 16.18 4.18
C LEU A 660 -24.44 15.86 5.16
N LYS A 661 -25.14 16.89 5.61
CA LYS A 661 -26.33 16.73 6.44
C LYS A 661 -27.51 16.34 5.54
N LEU A 662 -28.08 15.18 5.77
CA LEU A 662 -29.36 14.82 5.21
C LEU A 662 -30.45 15.21 6.23
N ASP A 663 -31.17 16.29 5.96
CA ASP A 663 -32.33 16.66 6.77
C ASP A 663 -33.53 15.81 6.35
N ARG A 664 -33.98 14.92 7.22
CA ARG A 664 -35.14 14.07 6.97
C ARG A 664 -36.44 14.89 6.76
N ALA A 665 -36.56 16.04 7.45
CA ALA A 665 -37.74 16.90 7.30
C ALA A 665 -37.78 17.61 5.94
N ALA A 666 -36.60 17.79 5.29
CA ALA A 666 -36.51 18.39 3.96
C ALA A 666 -36.64 17.37 2.82
N LEU A 667 -36.73 16.07 3.11
CA LEU A 667 -36.89 15.04 2.09
C LEU A 667 -38.30 15.05 1.52
N ASP A 668 -38.40 14.95 0.20
CA ASP A 668 -39.67 14.79 -0.51
C ASP A 668 -40.38 13.48 -0.07
N ALA A 669 -41.47 13.60 0.67
CA ALA A 669 -42.24 12.48 1.19
C ALA A 669 -42.91 11.65 0.07
N THR A 670 -43.04 12.21 -1.13
CA THR A 670 -43.55 11.46 -2.31
C THR A 670 -42.51 10.53 -2.90
N ARG A 671 -41.24 10.73 -2.56
CA ARG A 671 -40.12 9.93 -3.03
C ARG A 671 -39.55 9.05 -1.92
N TRP A 672 -39.44 9.60 -0.71
CA TRP A 672 -38.70 8.94 0.37
C TRP A 672 -39.64 8.58 1.53
N GLN A 673 -39.73 7.31 1.85
CA GLN A 673 -40.51 6.79 2.97
C GLN A 673 -39.63 6.09 3.97
N THR A 674 -39.76 6.41 5.26
CA THR A 674 -39.10 5.62 6.32
C THR A 674 -39.72 4.23 6.36
N GLU A 675 -38.89 3.21 6.12
CA GLU A 675 -39.31 1.79 6.13
C GLU A 675 -39.03 1.14 7.48
N ALA A 676 -37.84 1.42 8.06
CA ALA A 676 -37.44 0.87 9.33
C ALA A 676 -36.41 1.79 10.01
N GLU A 677 -36.30 1.63 11.34
CA GLU A 677 -35.27 2.31 12.16
C GLU A 677 -34.68 1.34 13.17
N PHE A 678 -33.32 1.35 13.28
CA PHE A 678 -32.55 0.45 14.13
C PHE A 678 -31.42 1.21 14.83
N ASP A 679 -31.46 1.37 16.15
CA ASP A 679 -30.40 1.97 16.95
C ASP A 679 -29.85 3.30 16.36
N GLY A 680 -30.79 4.19 15.95
CA GLY A 680 -30.45 5.48 15.35
C GLY A 680 -30.00 5.43 13.89
N VAL A 681 -30.16 4.28 13.23
CA VAL A 681 -29.97 4.10 11.78
C VAL A 681 -31.35 3.97 11.12
N VAL A 682 -31.61 4.74 10.08
CA VAL A 682 -32.86 4.72 9.33
C VAL A 682 -32.66 4.08 7.97
N VAL A 683 -33.62 3.27 7.56
CA VAL A 683 -33.78 2.73 6.21
C VAL A 683 -34.88 3.50 5.51
N LEU A 684 -34.50 4.23 4.45
CA LEU A 684 -35.45 4.98 3.60
C LEU A 684 -35.75 4.18 2.34
N LYS A 685 -36.99 4.02 2.00
CA LYS A 685 -37.46 3.43 0.75
C LYS A 685 -37.59 4.52 -0.31
N ASN A 686 -37.02 4.28 -1.50
CA ASN A 686 -37.18 5.13 -2.66
C ASN A 686 -38.36 4.65 -3.51
N LEU A 687 -39.42 5.44 -3.56
CA LEU A 687 -40.66 5.12 -4.32
C LEU A 687 -40.50 5.37 -5.83
N ARG A 688 -39.45 6.09 -6.25
CA ARG A 688 -39.16 6.42 -7.64
C ARG A 688 -38.10 5.54 -8.31
N ALA A 689 -37.51 4.61 -7.56
CA ALA A 689 -36.45 3.74 -8.08
C ALA A 689 -36.89 3.02 -9.36
N GLN A 690 -36.08 3.09 -10.42
CA GLN A 690 -36.33 2.33 -11.63
C GLN A 690 -36.01 0.85 -11.39
N PRO A 691 -36.66 -0.09 -12.11
CA PRO A 691 -36.28 -1.50 -12.04
C PRO A 691 -34.84 -1.71 -12.56
N ARG A 692 -34.30 -2.91 -12.38
CA ARG A 692 -32.95 -3.25 -12.90
C ARG A 692 -32.90 -3.23 -14.43
N VAL A 693 -33.98 -3.51 -15.07
CA VAL A 693 -34.14 -3.48 -16.53
C VAL A 693 -35.51 -2.93 -16.89
N TRP A 694 -35.58 -2.08 -17.90
CA TRP A 694 -36.84 -1.57 -18.42
C TRP A 694 -36.73 -1.21 -19.89
N LEU A 695 -37.85 -1.13 -20.57
CA LEU A 695 -37.95 -0.72 -21.96
C LEU A 695 -38.45 0.73 -22.04
N VAL A 696 -37.93 1.47 -23.03
CA VAL A 696 -38.44 2.81 -23.38
C VAL A 696 -38.69 2.92 -24.88
N GLY A 697 -39.73 3.66 -25.25
CA GLY A 697 -40.16 3.86 -26.64
C GLY A 697 -39.59 5.12 -27.28
N GLU A 698 -38.89 5.95 -26.53
CA GLU A 698 -38.31 7.20 -27.00
C GLU A 698 -36.82 7.22 -26.73
N ALA A 699 -36.04 7.82 -27.64
CA ALA A 699 -34.60 8.03 -27.43
C ALA A 699 -34.21 9.41 -27.96
N GLU A 700 -33.29 10.06 -27.26
CA GLU A 700 -32.69 11.33 -27.67
C GLU A 700 -31.16 11.16 -27.76
N ALA A 701 -30.57 11.65 -28.87
CA ALA A 701 -29.15 11.76 -29.03
C ALA A 701 -28.67 12.98 -28.26
N VAL A 702 -27.77 12.76 -27.29
CA VAL A 702 -27.22 13.80 -26.41
C VAL A 702 -25.72 13.54 -26.18
N ASP A 703 -24.99 14.62 -25.90
CA ASP A 703 -23.62 14.44 -25.37
C ASP A 703 -23.64 14.07 -23.89
N GLY A 704 -22.50 13.60 -23.38
CA GLY A 704 -22.38 13.15 -22.00
C GLY A 704 -22.63 14.26 -20.97
N GLU A 705 -22.30 15.53 -21.28
CA GLU A 705 -22.50 16.65 -20.35
C GLU A 705 -24.00 16.99 -20.23
N GLU A 706 -24.73 17.00 -21.33
CA GLU A 706 -26.17 17.21 -21.28
C GLU A 706 -26.90 16.02 -20.62
N ALA A 707 -26.46 14.79 -20.92
CA ALA A 707 -27.00 13.61 -20.24
C ALA A 707 -26.79 13.70 -18.72
N LEU A 708 -25.59 14.12 -18.28
CA LEU A 708 -25.27 14.32 -16.86
C LEU A 708 -26.16 15.38 -16.21
N ARG A 709 -26.30 16.55 -16.85
CA ARG A 709 -27.15 17.63 -16.33
C ARG A 709 -28.61 17.20 -16.19
N ARG A 710 -29.13 16.47 -17.18
CA ARG A 710 -30.51 15.99 -17.12
C ARG A 710 -30.78 14.97 -16.02
N ILE A 711 -29.88 14.00 -15.87
CA ILE A 711 -30.06 12.99 -14.80
C ILE A 711 -29.89 13.58 -13.41
N ARG A 712 -29.12 14.67 -13.26
CA ARG A 712 -28.93 15.41 -12.01
C ARG A 712 -30.03 16.43 -11.73
N GLY A 713 -30.96 16.68 -12.70
CA GLY A 713 -31.99 17.68 -12.59
C GLY A 713 -31.49 19.12 -12.75
N GLU A 714 -30.33 19.32 -13.36
CA GLU A 714 -29.65 20.62 -13.56
C GLU A 714 -29.88 21.22 -14.95
N SER A 715 -30.70 20.55 -15.81
CA SER A 715 -31.07 21.01 -17.13
C SER A 715 -32.49 21.59 -17.14
N GLU A 716 -32.73 22.61 -17.96
CA GLU A 716 -34.06 23.14 -18.20
C GLU A 716 -34.97 22.13 -18.93
N ARG A 717 -34.38 21.20 -19.70
CA ARG A 717 -35.14 20.14 -20.37
C ARG A 717 -35.48 19.04 -19.37
N LYS A 718 -36.77 18.85 -19.13
CA LYS A 718 -37.27 17.77 -18.27
C LYS A 718 -36.91 16.41 -18.86
N PHE A 719 -36.64 15.46 -17.98
CA PHE A 719 -36.29 14.09 -18.33
C PHE A 719 -37.15 13.11 -17.54
N ASP A 720 -37.82 12.23 -18.27
CA ASP A 720 -38.55 11.10 -17.66
C ASP A 720 -37.87 9.78 -18.07
N PRO A 721 -37.12 9.13 -17.16
CA PRO A 721 -36.40 7.89 -17.47
C PRO A 721 -37.32 6.71 -17.80
N ARG A 722 -38.64 6.80 -17.56
CA ARG A 722 -39.61 5.75 -17.90
C ARG A 722 -40.03 5.81 -19.37
N ARG A 723 -39.83 6.94 -20.02
CA ARG A 723 -40.26 7.16 -21.41
C ARG A 723 -39.11 7.29 -22.37
N THR A 724 -38.05 7.97 -21.98
CA THR A 724 -36.98 8.42 -22.86
C THR A 724 -35.63 7.86 -22.42
N ALA A 725 -34.81 7.37 -23.34
CA ALA A 725 -33.43 7.06 -23.18
C ALA A 725 -32.55 8.21 -23.72
N LEU A 726 -31.68 8.75 -22.89
CA LEU A 726 -30.63 9.70 -23.30
C LEU A 726 -29.43 8.90 -23.79
N MET A 727 -29.23 8.85 -25.12
CA MET A 727 -28.18 8.01 -25.71
C MET A 727 -26.99 8.87 -26.20
N GLU A 728 -25.80 8.49 -25.84
CA GLU A 728 -24.57 9.15 -26.30
C GLU A 728 -24.15 8.59 -27.68
N VAL A 729 -24.97 8.89 -28.68
CA VAL A 729 -24.76 8.47 -30.06
C VAL A 729 -24.88 9.71 -30.98
N ARG A 730 -24.41 9.59 -32.21
CA ARG A 730 -24.63 10.63 -33.20
C ARG A 730 -26.10 10.66 -33.56
N PRO A 731 -26.65 11.84 -33.96
CA PRO A 731 -28.06 11.95 -34.35
C PRO A 731 -28.48 10.99 -35.48
N ASP A 732 -27.57 10.71 -36.41
CA ASP A 732 -27.79 9.76 -37.52
C ASP A 732 -27.74 8.29 -37.11
N GLU A 733 -27.21 7.98 -35.92
CA GLU A 733 -27.15 6.64 -35.33
C GLU A 733 -28.32 6.38 -34.36
N LEU A 734 -29.19 7.38 -34.16
CA LEU A 734 -30.32 7.22 -33.25
C LEU A 734 -31.30 6.17 -33.80
N PRO A 735 -31.75 5.18 -32.96
CA PRO A 735 -32.67 4.15 -33.44
C PRO A 735 -34.02 4.74 -33.84
N ALA A 736 -34.55 4.27 -34.95
CA ALA A 736 -35.92 4.62 -35.39
C ALA A 736 -36.91 3.93 -34.43
N LEU A 737 -37.39 4.66 -33.43
CA LEU A 737 -38.41 4.23 -32.51
C LEU A 737 -39.76 4.84 -32.90
N SER A 738 -40.82 4.17 -32.53
CA SER A 738 -42.20 4.64 -32.88
C SER A 738 -42.65 5.90 -32.12
N GLY A 739 -41.92 6.30 -31.07
CA GLY A 739 -42.23 7.40 -30.19
C GLY A 739 -43.44 7.08 -29.25
N GLY A 740 -43.44 7.70 -28.06
CA GLY A 740 -44.56 7.63 -27.15
C GLY A 740 -44.49 6.53 -26.10
N ALA A 741 -45.53 6.45 -25.28
CA ALA A 741 -45.62 5.46 -24.21
C ALA A 741 -45.79 4.05 -24.77
N LEU A 742 -45.02 3.12 -24.21
CA LEU A 742 -45.12 1.70 -24.55
C LEU A 742 -46.49 1.15 -24.10
N GLY A 743 -47.00 0.20 -24.88
CA GLY A 743 -48.26 -0.50 -24.53
C GLY A 743 -48.13 -1.30 -23.22
N PRO A 744 -49.25 -1.66 -22.59
CA PRO A 744 -49.29 -2.31 -21.27
C PRO A 744 -48.61 -3.71 -21.23
N HIS A 745 -48.29 -4.29 -22.38
CA HIS A 745 -47.62 -5.60 -22.51
C HIS A 745 -46.14 -5.49 -22.76
N ALA A 746 -45.56 -4.28 -22.73
CA ALA A 746 -44.11 -4.11 -22.86
C ALA A 746 -43.43 -4.49 -21.53
N GLU A 747 -42.58 -5.50 -21.56
CA GLU A 747 -41.95 -6.06 -20.37
C GLU A 747 -40.45 -6.37 -20.65
N ALA A 748 -39.64 -6.14 -19.65
CA ALA A 748 -38.26 -6.65 -19.59
C ALA A 748 -38.02 -7.32 -18.24
N ARG A 749 -37.47 -8.51 -18.26
CA ARG A 749 -37.23 -9.28 -17.04
C ARG A 749 -35.88 -10.00 -17.12
N ILE A 750 -35.11 -9.91 -16.03
CA ILE A 750 -33.85 -10.70 -15.87
C ILE A 750 -34.26 -12.14 -15.55
N ILE A 751 -33.81 -13.08 -16.36
CA ILE A 751 -34.03 -14.53 -16.16
C ILE A 751 -32.81 -15.23 -15.61
N GLU A 752 -31.63 -14.66 -15.85
CA GLU A 752 -30.38 -15.15 -15.27
C GLU A 752 -29.48 -13.96 -14.88
N TYR A 753 -29.01 -13.95 -13.66
CA TYR A 753 -28.08 -12.96 -13.15
C TYR A 753 -26.83 -13.64 -12.58
N GLN A 754 -25.70 -13.41 -13.24
CA GLN A 754 -24.37 -13.74 -12.73
C GLN A 754 -23.50 -12.46 -12.74
N PRO A 755 -22.47 -12.35 -11.93
CA PRO A 755 -21.65 -11.13 -11.87
C PRO A 755 -21.18 -10.63 -13.24
N ALA A 756 -20.71 -11.53 -14.12
CA ALA A 756 -20.19 -11.19 -15.44
C ALA A 756 -21.14 -11.55 -16.60
N ARG A 757 -22.38 -11.96 -16.33
CA ARG A 757 -23.36 -12.37 -17.35
C ARG A 757 -24.79 -12.07 -16.92
N LEU A 758 -25.54 -11.42 -17.80
CA LEU A 758 -26.97 -11.19 -17.64
C LEU A 758 -27.72 -11.78 -18.83
N VAL A 759 -28.86 -12.42 -18.55
CA VAL A 759 -29.81 -12.84 -19.59
C VAL A 759 -31.15 -12.20 -19.27
N ILE A 760 -31.71 -11.48 -20.24
CA ILE A 760 -32.90 -10.65 -20.12
C ILE A 760 -33.88 -11.10 -21.21
N GLU A 761 -35.12 -11.34 -20.83
CA GLU A 761 -36.24 -11.50 -21.75
C GLU A 761 -36.93 -10.17 -21.90
N THR A 762 -37.24 -9.78 -23.14
CA THR A 762 -37.96 -8.58 -23.50
C THR A 762 -39.15 -8.91 -24.37
N LYS A 763 -40.21 -8.13 -24.24
CA LYS A 763 -41.38 -8.22 -25.07
C LYS A 763 -41.94 -6.83 -25.32
N ALA A 764 -42.08 -6.44 -26.61
CA ALA A 764 -42.64 -5.15 -27.00
C ALA A 764 -43.28 -5.25 -28.38
N GLN A 765 -44.30 -4.44 -28.62
CA GLN A 765 -45.00 -4.42 -29.94
C GLN A 765 -44.23 -3.58 -30.99
N THR A 766 -43.38 -2.70 -30.55
CA THR A 766 -42.58 -1.78 -31.36
C THR A 766 -41.10 -1.88 -30.97
N PRO A 767 -40.17 -1.45 -31.82
CA PRO A 767 -38.76 -1.38 -31.43
C PRO A 767 -38.57 -0.48 -30.22
N THR A 768 -37.68 -0.88 -29.31
CA THR A 768 -37.48 -0.21 -28.03
C THR A 768 -35.99 -0.13 -27.70
N VAL A 769 -35.63 0.73 -26.75
CA VAL A 769 -34.35 0.66 -26.07
C VAL A 769 -34.53 -0.07 -24.75
N LEU A 770 -33.85 -1.21 -24.60
CA LEU A 770 -33.68 -1.86 -23.34
C LEU A 770 -32.62 -1.10 -22.51
N VAL A 771 -33.05 -0.49 -21.43
CA VAL A 771 -32.14 0.17 -20.46
C VAL A 771 -31.81 -0.81 -19.34
N VAL A 772 -30.54 -1.00 -19.08
CA VAL A 772 -30.05 -1.89 -18.03
C VAL A 772 -29.33 -1.04 -16.97
N SER A 773 -29.89 -1.07 -15.74
CA SER A 773 -29.31 -0.35 -14.59
C SER A 773 -28.00 -1.00 -14.10
N GLU A 774 -27.04 -1.08 -14.98
CA GLU A 774 -25.67 -1.50 -14.76
C GLU A 774 -24.75 -0.45 -15.38
N ILE A 775 -23.64 -0.09 -14.70
CA ILE A 775 -22.77 0.96 -15.24
C ILE A 775 -22.16 0.57 -16.57
N ILE A 776 -22.09 1.56 -17.47
CA ILE A 776 -21.37 1.41 -18.74
C ILE A 776 -19.88 1.30 -18.49
N TYR A 777 -19.29 0.23 -18.97
CA TYR A 777 -17.86 0.00 -18.91
C TYR A 777 -17.42 -0.82 -20.12
N PRO A 778 -16.28 -0.50 -20.78
CA PRO A 778 -15.82 -1.23 -21.94
C PRO A 778 -15.51 -2.70 -21.62
N GLY A 779 -15.87 -3.60 -22.54
CA GLY A 779 -15.66 -5.05 -22.41
C GLY A 779 -16.94 -5.82 -22.12
N TRP A 780 -18.05 -5.14 -21.95
CA TRP A 780 -19.36 -5.76 -22.05
C TRP A 780 -19.76 -5.91 -23.53
N GLU A 781 -20.27 -7.06 -23.88
CA GLU A 781 -20.78 -7.42 -25.19
C GLU A 781 -22.24 -7.84 -25.03
N ALA A 782 -23.08 -7.54 -26.00
CA ALA A 782 -24.49 -7.95 -26.02
C ALA A 782 -24.82 -8.74 -27.28
N THR A 783 -25.79 -9.65 -27.14
CA THR A 783 -26.47 -10.28 -28.27
C THR A 783 -27.96 -10.20 -28.08
N VAL A 784 -28.70 -10.06 -29.18
CA VAL A 784 -30.17 -10.19 -29.24
C VAL A 784 -30.44 -11.44 -30.07
N ASP A 785 -31.04 -12.48 -29.46
CA ASP A 785 -31.28 -13.80 -30.07
C ASP A 785 -30.03 -14.41 -30.70
N GLY A 786 -28.87 -14.21 -30.03
CA GLY A 786 -27.58 -14.70 -30.51
C GLY A 786 -26.86 -13.81 -31.54
N THR A 787 -27.53 -12.81 -32.09
CA THR A 787 -26.95 -11.82 -33.02
C THR A 787 -26.30 -10.70 -32.23
N ALA A 788 -25.04 -10.35 -32.57
CA ALA A 788 -24.30 -9.28 -31.88
C ALA A 788 -25.06 -7.95 -31.93
N ALA A 789 -25.19 -7.31 -30.78
CA ALA A 789 -25.86 -6.03 -30.61
C ALA A 789 -24.93 -5.01 -29.95
N ARG A 790 -25.05 -3.74 -30.35
CA ARG A 790 -24.25 -2.65 -29.77
C ARG A 790 -24.81 -2.28 -28.40
N ILE A 791 -23.92 -2.04 -27.45
CA ILE A 791 -24.22 -1.44 -26.15
C ILE A 791 -23.86 0.04 -26.21
N ASP A 792 -24.80 0.93 -26.01
CA ASP A 792 -24.61 2.37 -26.01
C ASP A 792 -24.66 2.93 -24.59
N ALA A 793 -23.84 3.96 -24.33
CA ALA A 793 -23.93 4.72 -23.09
C ALA A 793 -25.28 5.42 -23.04
N THR A 794 -26.08 5.06 -22.07
CA THR A 794 -27.46 5.49 -21.91
C THR A 794 -27.67 6.12 -20.54
N ASN A 795 -28.40 7.23 -20.50
CA ASN A 795 -28.65 7.99 -19.28
C ASN A 795 -27.33 8.24 -18.51
N TYR A 796 -26.28 8.61 -19.26
CA TYR A 796 -24.92 8.86 -18.78
C TYR A 796 -24.20 7.66 -18.18
N LEU A 797 -24.84 6.92 -17.28
CA LEU A 797 -24.20 5.86 -16.46
C LEU A 797 -24.45 4.45 -16.98
N LEU A 798 -25.57 4.23 -17.70
CA LEU A 798 -26.16 2.92 -17.89
C LEU A 798 -25.88 2.33 -19.26
N ARG A 799 -26.28 1.09 -19.45
CA ARG A 799 -26.19 0.38 -20.73
C ARG A 799 -27.55 0.40 -21.43
N GLY A 800 -27.57 0.76 -22.69
CA GLY A 800 -28.69 0.65 -23.54
C GLY A 800 -28.46 -0.30 -24.70
N VAL A 801 -29.44 -1.09 -25.07
CA VAL A 801 -29.44 -1.95 -26.25
C VAL A 801 -30.73 -1.77 -26.99
N VAL A 802 -30.64 -1.54 -28.30
CA VAL A 802 -31.80 -1.47 -29.18
C VAL A 802 -32.36 -2.89 -29.42
N VAL A 803 -33.63 -3.08 -29.13
CA VAL A 803 -34.32 -4.36 -29.29
C VAL A 803 -35.46 -4.20 -30.31
N PRO A 804 -35.55 -5.10 -31.31
CA PRO A 804 -36.66 -5.08 -32.28
C PRO A 804 -38.03 -5.26 -31.64
N ALA A 805 -39.08 -5.13 -32.42
CA ALA A 805 -40.43 -5.51 -32.02
C ALA A 805 -40.57 -7.03 -31.91
N GLY A 806 -41.24 -7.50 -30.85
CA GLY A 806 -41.40 -8.93 -30.60
C GLY A 806 -41.01 -9.35 -29.20
N ALA A 807 -40.84 -10.63 -29.00
CA ALA A 807 -40.22 -11.24 -27.82
C ALA A 807 -38.79 -11.65 -28.14
N HIS A 808 -37.85 -11.15 -27.37
CA HIS A 808 -36.44 -11.34 -27.63
C HIS A 808 -35.68 -11.73 -26.37
N ARG A 809 -34.56 -12.45 -26.57
CA ARG A 809 -33.61 -12.79 -25.52
C ARG A 809 -32.34 -11.96 -25.70
N VAL A 810 -32.08 -11.09 -24.75
CA VAL A 810 -30.84 -10.28 -24.72
C VAL A 810 -29.87 -10.89 -23.74
N GLU A 811 -28.67 -11.21 -24.23
CA GLU A 811 -27.60 -11.70 -23.38
C GLU A 811 -26.45 -10.69 -23.35
N MET A 812 -25.96 -10.35 -22.15
CA MET A 812 -24.81 -9.48 -21.94
C MET A 812 -23.72 -10.21 -21.18
N CYS A 813 -22.47 -10.17 -21.70
CA CYS A 813 -21.32 -10.81 -21.10
C CYS A 813 -20.13 -9.85 -20.96
N TYR A 814 -19.45 -9.88 -19.82
CA TYR A 814 -18.22 -9.14 -19.59
C TYR A 814 -17.01 -10.00 -19.95
N ARG A 815 -16.22 -9.57 -20.92
CA ARG A 815 -15.09 -10.36 -21.47
C ARG A 815 -13.72 -9.99 -20.89
N ALA A 816 -13.57 -8.86 -20.19
CA ALA A 816 -12.31 -8.36 -19.63
C ALA A 816 -11.10 -8.50 -20.59
N PRO A 817 -11.12 -7.89 -21.81
CA PRO A 817 -10.12 -8.17 -22.85
C PRO A 817 -8.70 -7.83 -22.42
N ALA A 818 -8.48 -6.81 -21.57
CA ALA A 818 -7.16 -6.48 -21.06
C ALA A 818 -6.63 -7.56 -20.11
N ALA A 819 -7.49 -8.13 -19.26
CA ALA A 819 -7.12 -9.23 -18.37
C ALA A 819 -6.78 -10.48 -19.17
N ARG A 820 -7.55 -10.81 -20.24
CA ARG A 820 -7.27 -11.94 -21.13
C ARG A 820 -5.91 -11.82 -21.80
N ASN A 821 -5.63 -10.66 -22.42
CA ASN A 821 -4.36 -10.40 -23.09
C ASN A 821 -3.20 -10.42 -22.07
N GLY A 822 -3.43 -9.83 -20.89
CA GLY A 822 -2.49 -9.89 -19.78
C GLY A 822 -2.21 -11.32 -19.30
N ALA A 823 -3.22 -12.19 -19.23
CA ALA A 823 -3.04 -13.60 -18.84
C ALA A 823 -2.16 -14.36 -19.82
N ILE A 824 -2.29 -14.10 -21.12
CA ILE A 824 -1.40 -14.67 -22.15
C ILE A 824 0.05 -14.23 -21.89
N ILE A 825 0.28 -12.94 -21.67
CA ILE A 825 1.63 -12.41 -21.36
C ILE A 825 2.16 -13.02 -20.06
N SER A 826 1.31 -13.16 -19.05
CA SER A 826 1.70 -13.75 -17.76
C SER A 826 2.11 -15.22 -17.94
N LEU A 827 1.37 -16.01 -18.71
CA LEU A 827 1.70 -17.40 -19.01
C LEU A 827 3.03 -17.53 -19.74
N LEU A 828 3.25 -16.73 -20.80
CA LEU A 828 4.51 -16.71 -21.53
C LEU A 828 5.68 -16.31 -20.61
N SER A 829 5.48 -15.33 -19.74
CA SER A 829 6.48 -14.91 -18.76
C SER A 829 6.81 -16.00 -17.74
N LEU A 830 5.81 -16.76 -17.28
CA LEU A 830 6.00 -17.92 -16.40
C LEU A 830 6.76 -19.04 -17.10
N LEU A 831 6.51 -19.30 -18.40
CA LEU A 831 7.27 -20.27 -19.19
C LEU A 831 8.74 -19.86 -19.32
N VAL A 832 9.01 -18.57 -19.61
CA VAL A 832 10.39 -18.05 -19.66
C VAL A 832 11.07 -18.19 -18.29
N LEU A 833 10.36 -17.84 -17.21
CA LEU A 833 10.84 -17.98 -15.84
C LEU A 833 11.21 -19.45 -15.52
N GLY A 834 10.34 -20.40 -15.89
CA GLY A 834 10.60 -21.84 -15.76
C GLY A 834 11.85 -22.28 -16.53
N GLY A 835 12.00 -21.82 -17.78
CA GLY A 835 13.18 -22.05 -18.61
C GLY A 835 14.47 -21.53 -17.98
N LEU A 836 14.45 -20.33 -17.41
CA LEU A 836 15.60 -19.75 -16.69
C LEU A 836 15.98 -20.56 -15.44
N ILE A 837 14.99 -21.03 -14.68
CA ILE A 837 15.22 -21.87 -13.49
C ILE A 837 15.89 -23.21 -13.91
N VAL A 838 15.38 -23.87 -14.97
CA VAL A 838 15.96 -25.13 -15.49
C VAL A 838 17.38 -24.90 -16.01
N SER A 839 17.61 -23.84 -16.77
CA SER A 839 18.93 -23.47 -17.28
C SER A 839 19.92 -23.20 -16.15
N ALA A 840 19.49 -22.51 -15.08
CA ALA A 840 20.33 -22.25 -13.92
C ALA A 840 20.73 -23.52 -13.17
N ARG A 841 19.84 -24.50 -13.06
CA ARG A 841 20.13 -25.83 -12.45
C ARG A 841 21.15 -26.62 -13.27
N ARG A 842 20.95 -26.73 -14.60
CA ARG A 842 21.87 -27.44 -15.52
C ARG A 842 23.26 -26.80 -15.59
N GLY A 843 23.36 -25.48 -15.43
CA GLY A 843 24.64 -24.76 -15.37
C GLY A 843 25.40 -24.95 -14.07
N GLY A 844 24.71 -25.22 -12.95
CA GLY A 844 25.32 -25.57 -11.66
C GLY A 844 26.02 -26.92 -11.63
N ASP A 845 25.44 -27.91 -12.31
CA ASP A 845 26.00 -29.28 -12.38
C ASP A 845 27.25 -29.40 -13.26
N ARG A 846 27.51 -28.42 -14.12
CA ARG A 846 28.72 -28.40 -14.99
C ARG A 846 29.92 -27.66 -14.38
N GLY A 847 29.77 -27.09 -13.21
CA GLY A 847 30.80 -26.29 -12.52
C GLY A 847 31.15 -26.83 -11.13
N ALA A 848 30.58 -27.93 -10.70
CA ALA A 848 30.98 -28.76 -9.56
C ALA A 848 31.76 -29.96 -10.10
#